data_11328a201ccb0aab7f517c4ca80b903b
#
_entry.id   11328a201ccb0aab7f517c4ca80b903b
#
_cell.length_a   1.000
_cell.length_b   1.000
_cell.length_c   1.000
_cell.angle_alpha   90.00
_cell.angle_beta   90.00
_cell.angle_gamma   90.00
#
_symmetry.space_group_name_H-M   'P 1'
#
loop_
_entity.id
_entity.type
_entity.pdbx_description
1 polymer ?
#
loop_
_entity_poly.entity_id
_entity_poly.type
_entity_poly.pdbx_seq_one_letter_code
_entity_poly.pdbx_strand_id
1 'polypeptide(L)'
;MLDSGKLSAISEGGADILSLAGRVPSLYVESSNGRYAPRLYIRGLGNVDFDFNASQPVSVVLDDVVLENVYLKSFPLFDVESVEVLKGPQGTLFGRNTPAGVVKMDTRRPGQDAGGQAQFTLGEMGTIRGEVGLTIPATDTLSFRVAGLVNHRDNWVDNGYEDTTFNRPGHDLGGFDDIAGRIHAQWQPDDRLSVLLTLQARDYRGTGTLNRANVLTTGSNKLNERYDRDRVYYDGGRNNPQAQHTKSQALHVDYDLGAATLTGIVSAYQGGSSGRGDIDGGVLGTTPGSGTIPFPSETGTLSSDLDQQTYEVRLASNGNSRFGWQLGAFYWHESFELISASWNGTGGLDPTVISTLNQKSDSWSVFGQVRYDVTDSLRLTGGARWTRDERDLVAERTLGRYFIDTRSVSDDQPSWDVSALYRVSPQVSLFGRIARGYRGPSIQGRIASSDILTTADSETIISYEIGIKAATPDNRFRADLTAYTYRIDDPQFTAIGGQGNFNQLINARRGIGRGVEFEASANPLPGLMLTGGVSYNFTRISDPDMLVAFCGAACTVRDPIVDVGTTRRAAINGNPFPQAPRWLMNLTASYTHELAGGSKLYAQTDWVAQSDFNIFLYDATEFHVGTNFEGGARLGWRSPSDGVDVFAFARNITNESNVIGAIDFNNLTAFVNDPRVIGGGVAFQF
;
A
#
# COMPACT_ATOMS: atom_id res chain seq x y z
N MET A 1 -13.60 7.38 2.79
CA MET A 1 -13.00 7.52 4.13
C MET A 1 -13.31 6.29 4.97
N LEU A 2 -12.30 5.72 5.62
CA LEU A 2 -12.43 4.70 6.65
C LEU A 2 -12.19 5.36 8.00
N ASP A 3 -13.19 5.33 8.85
CA ASP A 3 -13.12 5.83 10.24
C ASP A 3 -12.47 4.79 11.17
N SER A 4 -12.13 5.21 12.38
CA SER A 4 -11.47 4.37 13.38
C SER A 4 -12.24 3.08 13.72
N GLY A 5 -13.57 3.10 13.70
CA GLY A 5 -14.38 1.91 13.96
C GLY A 5 -14.26 0.84 12.87
N LYS A 6 -14.29 1.26 11.59
CA LYS A 6 -14.06 0.37 10.45
C LYS A 6 -12.61 -0.15 10.44
N LEU A 7 -11.64 0.73 10.70
CA LEU A 7 -10.22 0.36 10.77
C LEU A 7 -9.96 -0.67 11.87
N SER A 8 -10.53 -0.48 13.06
CA SER A 8 -10.45 -1.45 14.16
C SER A 8 -10.96 -2.83 13.71
N ALA A 9 -12.16 -2.89 13.09
CA ALA A 9 -12.76 -4.15 12.66
C ALA A 9 -11.93 -4.89 11.60
N ILE A 10 -11.38 -4.19 10.60
CA ILE A 10 -10.57 -4.83 9.55
C ILE A 10 -9.15 -5.18 10.02
N SER A 11 -8.65 -4.59 11.11
CA SER A 11 -7.33 -4.86 11.68
C SER A 11 -7.32 -6.04 12.66
N GLU A 12 -8.47 -6.61 12.99
CA GLU A 12 -8.58 -7.80 13.83
C GLU A 12 -7.90 -9.02 13.19
N GLY A 13 -7.47 -9.96 14.02
CA GLY A 13 -6.77 -11.16 13.55
C GLY A 13 -5.35 -10.89 13.06
N GLY A 14 -4.73 -9.77 13.45
CA GLY A 14 -3.34 -9.45 13.10
C GLY A 14 -3.14 -8.84 11.72
N ALA A 15 -4.19 -8.28 11.11
CA ALA A 15 -4.10 -7.61 9.81
C ALA A 15 -3.25 -6.31 9.85
N ASP A 16 -2.76 -5.90 8.69
CA ASP A 16 -1.94 -4.70 8.47
C ASP A 16 -2.50 -3.83 7.33
N ILE A 17 -1.69 -2.94 6.75
CA ILE A 17 -2.12 -2.06 5.66
C ILE A 17 -2.63 -2.82 4.41
N LEU A 18 -2.21 -4.08 4.20
CA LEU A 18 -2.71 -4.91 3.10
C LEU A 18 -4.22 -5.16 3.21
N SER A 19 -4.77 -5.10 4.43
CA SER A 19 -6.21 -5.23 4.67
C SER A 19 -7.06 -4.10 4.07
N LEU A 20 -6.45 -3.01 3.62
CA LEU A 20 -7.15 -1.92 2.91
C LEU A 20 -7.54 -2.32 1.47
N ALA A 21 -6.96 -3.41 0.93
CA ALA A 21 -7.25 -3.87 -0.42
C ALA A 21 -8.76 -4.07 -0.65
N GLY A 22 -9.31 -3.39 -1.65
CA GLY A 22 -10.73 -3.45 -2.01
C GLY A 22 -11.70 -2.82 -1.02
N ARG A 23 -11.27 -2.37 0.16
CA ARG A 23 -12.15 -1.72 1.16
C ARG A 23 -12.59 -0.31 0.76
N VAL A 24 -11.87 0.30 -0.17
CA VAL A 24 -12.27 1.52 -0.85
C VAL A 24 -12.33 1.23 -2.35
N PRO A 25 -13.38 1.68 -3.07
CA PRO A 25 -13.47 1.49 -4.51
C PRO A 25 -12.22 1.97 -5.24
N SER A 26 -11.76 1.19 -6.20
CA SER A 26 -10.54 1.43 -7.01
C SER A 26 -9.21 1.37 -6.26
N LEU A 27 -9.17 1.03 -4.96
CA LEU A 27 -7.93 0.79 -4.22
C LEU A 27 -7.63 -0.71 -4.17
N TYR A 28 -6.49 -1.12 -4.72
CA TYR A 28 -5.94 -2.44 -4.56
C TYR A 28 -4.57 -2.34 -3.86
N VAL A 29 -4.24 -3.31 -3.01
CA VAL A 29 -2.98 -3.35 -2.26
C VAL A 29 -2.48 -4.79 -2.26
N GLU A 30 -1.20 -4.98 -2.53
CA GLU A 30 -0.57 -6.29 -2.50
C GLU A 30 0.89 -6.17 -2.04
N SER A 31 1.53 -7.30 -1.79
CA SER A 31 2.96 -7.38 -1.53
C SER A 31 3.49 -8.76 -1.90
N SER A 32 4.54 -8.80 -2.71
CA SER A 32 5.33 -10.02 -2.94
C SER A 32 6.48 -10.19 -1.94
N ASN A 33 6.69 -9.19 -1.08
CA ASN A 33 7.76 -9.17 -0.07
C ASN A 33 7.23 -9.33 1.37
N GLY A 34 6.05 -9.95 1.56
CA GLY A 34 5.45 -10.08 2.88
C GLY A 34 4.90 -8.73 3.40
N ARG A 35 4.94 -8.54 4.72
CA ARG A 35 4.20 -7.47 5.38
C ARG A 35 4.90 -6.10 5.39
N TYR A 36 6.15 -5.99 4.96
CA TYR A 36 6.94 -4.76 5.13
C TYR A 36 7.18 -3.95 3.84
N ALA A 37 6.63 -4.36 2.71
CA ALA A 37 6.79 -3.63 1.45
C ALA A 37 5.49 -3.62 0.62
N PRO A 38 4.43 -2.95 1.09
CA PRO A 38 3.15 -2.88 0.39
C PRO A 38 3.25 -2.06 -0.88
N ARG A 39 2.57 -2.50 -1.94
CA ARG A 39 2.38 -1.77 -3.18
C ARG A 39 0.92 -1.42 -3.33
N LEU A 40 0.66 -0.15 -3.65
CA LEU A 40 -0.68 0.40 -3.74
C LEU A 40 -1.01 0.73 -5.19
N TYR A 41 -2.24 0.42 -5.57
CA TYR A 41 -2.79 0.66 -6.91
C TYR A 41 -4.10 1.41 -6.78
N ILE A 42 -4.24 2.54 -7.48
CA ILE A 42 -5.47 3.30 -7.53
C ILE A 42 -5.91 3.41 -8.99
N ARG A 43 -7.18 3.05 -9.30
CA ARG A 43 -7.71 3.04 -10.66
C ARG A 43 -6.85 2.22 -11.65
N GLY A 44 -6.24 1.13 -11.14
CA GLY A 44 -5.36 0.24 -11.89
C GLY A 44 -3.95 0.77 -12.14
N LEU A 45 -3.61 1.97 -11.67
CA LEU A 45 -2.25 2.50 -11.77
C LEU A 45 -1.47 2.21 -10.48
N GLY A 46 -0.38 1.46 -10.62
CA GLY A 46 0.52 1.06 -9.56
C GLY A 46 1.89 0.67 -10.14
N ASN A 47 2.73 0.02 -9.35
CA ASN A 47 4.01 -0.49 -9.78
C ASN A 47 4.26 -1.90 -9.24
N VAL A 48 4.48 -2.85 -10.12
CA VAL A 48 4.77 -4.27 -9.77
C VAL A 48 6.22 -4.51 -9.37
N ASP A 49 7.09 -3.51 -9.48
CA ASP A 49 8.49 -3.64 -9.09
C ASP A 49 8.60 -3.97 -7.60
N PHE A 50 9.28 -5.05 -7.30
CA PHE A 50 9.48 -5.53 -5.95
C PHE A 50 10.77 -4.96 -5.30
N ASP A 51 11.60 -4.25 -6.07
CA ASP A 51 12.80 -3.63 -5.53
C ASP A 51 12.47 -2.39 -4.70
N PHE A 52 13.24 -2.21 -3.65
CA PHE A 52 12.98 -1.17 -2.65
C PHE A 52 13.34 0.24 -3.11
N ASN A 53 14.08 0.36 -4.21
CA ASN A 53 14.38 1.63 -4.86
C ASN A 53 13.33 2.04 -5.90
N ALA A 54 12.30 1.21 -6.12
CA ALA A 54 11.28 1.45 -7.14
C ALA A 54 10.33 2.58 -6.74
N SER A 55 10.16 3.58 -7.61
CA SER A 55 9.15 4.63 -7.43
C SER A 55 7.73 4.08 -7.57
N GLN A 56 6.85 4.50 -6.67
CA GLN A 56 5.44 4.11 -6.68
C GLN A 56 4.56 5.29 -7.14
N PRO A 57 3.51 5.07 -7.96
CA PRO A 57 2.62 6.16 -8.42
C PRO A 57 1.53 6.53 -7.40
N VAL A 58 1.50 5.87 -6.25
CA VAL A 58 0.65 6.18 -5.11
C VAL A 58 1.52 6.53 -3.93
N SER A 59 1.38 7.74 -3.39
CA SER A 59 2.04 8.14 -2.15
C SER A 59 1.18 7.83 -0.94
N VAL A 60 1.84 7.57 0.19
CA VAL A 60 1.22 7.49 1.51
C VAL A 60 1.59 8.77 2.27
N VAL A 61 0.61 9.40 2.88
CA VAL A 61 0.79 10.59 3.70
C VAL A 61 0.32 10.29 5.12
N LEU A 62 1.23 10.38 6.09
CA LEU A 62 0.94 10.15 7.50
C LEU A 62 1.10 11.49 8.25
N ASP A 63 0.02 11.98 8.82
CA ASP A 63 0.01 13.27 9.57
C ASP A 63 0.69 14.41 8.78
N ASP A 64 0.29 14.58 7.52
CA ASP A 64 0.83 15.53 6.53
C ASP A 64 2.29 15.28 6.07
N VAL A 65 2.95 14.21 6.52
CA VAL A 65 4.28 13.81 6.04
C VAL A 65 4.18 12.79 4.92
N VAL A 66 4.79 13.07 3.77
CA VAL A 66 4.83 12.16 2.62
C VAL A 66 5.85 11.05 2.87
N LEU A 67 5.42 9.79 2.73
CA LEU A 67 6.24 8.59 2.82
C LEU A 67 6.46 8.02 1.42
N GLU A 68 7.67 8.16 0.88
CA GLU A 68 7.99 7.73 -0.49
C GLU A 68 8.50 6.30 -0.55
N ASN A 69 9.43 5.94 0.32
CA ASN A 69 10.02 4.61 0.32
C ASN A 69 8.99 3.54 0.68
N VAL A 70 9.00 2.42 -0.03
CA VAL A 70 8.03 1.34 0.15
C VAL A 70 8.05 0.76 1.57
N TYR A 71 9.19 0.74 2.24
CA TYR A 71 9.29 0.32 3.64
C TYR A 71 8.52 1.23 4.59
N LEU A 72 8.61 2.54 4.38
CA LEU A 72 7.92 3.51 5.22
C LEU A 72 6.39 3.43 5.06
N LYS A 73 5.92 2.95 3.89
CA LYS A 73 4.49 2.76 3.61
C LYS A 73 3.85 1.59 4.37
N SER A 74 4.65 0.70 4.96
CA SER A 74 4.16 -0.47 5.72
C SER A 74 3.75 -0.16 7.16
N PHE A 75 3.42 1.07 7.45
CA PHE A 75 3.06 1.53 8.78
C PHE A 75 1.89 0.73 9.38
N PRO A 76 1.97 0.24 10.64
CA PRO A 76 0.86 -0.46 11.27
C PRO A 76 -0.29 0.49 11.60
N LEU A 77 -1.51 0.05 11.32
CA LEU A 77 -2.73 0.83 11.57
C LEU A 77 -3.10 0.75 13.07
N PHE A 78 -2.57 1.66 13.89
CA PHE A 78 -2.93 1.79 15.30
C PHE A 78 -3.12 3.26 15.68
N ASP A 79 -4.07 3.52 16.54
CA ASP A 79 -4.44 4.85 17.01
C ASP A 79 -4.67 5.83 15.84
N VAL A 80 -5.27 5.31 14.76
CA VAL A 80 -5.60 6.05 13.54
C VAL A 80 -7.01 6.61 13.69
N GLU A 81 -7.18 7.89 13.37
CA GLU A 81 -8.48 8.56 13.34
C GLU A 81 -9.21 8.26 12.03
N SER A 82 -8.49 8.41 10.91
CA SER A 82 -9.07 8.19 9.59
C SER A 82 -8.05 7.77 8.54
N VAL A 83 -8.52 7.03 7.53
CA VAL A 83 -7.80 6.78 6.28
C VAL A 83 -8.65 7.30 5.12
N GLU A 84 -8.06 8.20 4.34
CA GLU A 84 -8.67 8.77 3.14
C GLU A 84 -7.91 8.33 1.90
N VAL A 85 -8.62 8.01 0.83
CA VAL A 85 -8.04 7.68 -0.47
C VAL A 85 -8.41 8.78 -1.46
N LEU A 86 -7.43 9.61 -1.81
CA LEU A 86 -7.56 10.67 -2.79
C LEU A 86 -7.21 10.10 -4.15
N LYS A 87 -8.21 9.91 -5.00
CA LYS A 87 -8.08 9.22 -6.28
C LYS A 87 -7.73 10.19 -7.40
N GLY A 88 -7.01 9.70 -8.41
CA GLY A 88 -6.51 10.51 -9.52
C GLY A 88 -5.36 11.45 -9.13
N PRO A 89 -4.80 12.22 -10.07
CA PRO A 89 -3.59 13.01 -9.84
C PRO A 89 -3.73 14.02 -8.69
N GLN A 90 -2.80 13.98 -7.74
CA GLN A 90 -2.76 14.85 -6.56
C GLN A 90 -1.48 15.71 -6.51
N GLY A 91 -0.81 15.88 -7.66
CA GLY A 91 0.51 16.51 -7.72
C GLY A 91 0.56 17.95 -7.23
N THR A 92 -0.54 18.71 -7.27
CA THR A 92 -0.57 20.12 -6.86
C THR A 92 -0.22 20.32 -5.39
N LEU A 93 -0.85 19.57 -4.49
CA LEU A 93 -0.65 19.73 -3.04
C LEU A 93 0.31 18.68 -2.47
N PHE A 94 0.20 17.41 -2.92
CA PHE A 94 0.98 16.30 -2.36
C PHE A 94 2.29 16.02 -3.12
N GLY A 95 2.48 16.66 -4.28
CA GLY A 95 3.76 16.66 -4.98
C GLY A 95 3.99 15.47 -5.89
N ARG A 96 5.27 15.10 -5.97
CA ARG A 96 5.78 14.03 -6.85
C ARG A 96 5.13 12.68 -6.54
N ASN A 97 5.20 11.77 -7.49
CA ASN A 97 4.81 10.37 -7.35
C ASN A 97 3.36 10.14 -6.88
N THR A 98 2.48 11.08 -7.24
CA THR A 98 1.04 11.01 -6.95
C THR A 98 0.15 11.01 -8.20
N PRO A 99 0.59 10.46 -9.36
CA PRO A 99 -0.26 10.45 -10.56
C PRO A 99 -1.49 9.54 -10.40
N ALA A 100 -1.42 8.48 -9.61
CA ALA A 100 -2.55 7.60 -9.32
C ALA A 100 -3.42 8.12 -8.18
N GLY A 101 -2.80 8.73 -7.16
CA GLY A 101 -3.49 9.24 -5.99
C GLY A 101 -2.65 9.18 -4.72
N VAL A 102 -3.33 9.38 -3.59
CA VAL A 102 -2.73 9.41 -2.25
C VAL A 102 -3.59 8.60 -1.29
N VAL A 103 -2.94 7.83 -0.42
CA VAL A 103 -3.55 7.26 0.80
C VAL A 103 -3.11 8.12 1.97
N LYS A 104 -4.02 8.96 2.47
CA LYS A 104 -3.78 9.84 3.61
C LYS A 104 -4.27 9.17 4.89
N MET A 105 -3.42 9.14 5.89
CA MET A 105 -3.70 8.61 7.23
C MET A 105 -3.48 9.72 8.25
N ASP A 106 -4.52 9.98 9.04
CA ASP A 106 -4.43 10.90 10.16
C ASP A 106 -4.52 10.12 11.47
N THR A 107 -3.57 10.34 12.36
CA THR A 107 -3.55 9.73 13.68
C THR A 107 -4.26 10.62 14.68
N ARG A 108 -4.71 10.03 15.80
CA ARG A 108 -5.41 10.81 16.84
C ARG A 108 -4.45 11.76 17.51
N ARG A 109 -4.83 13.03 17.55
CA ARG A 109 -4.05 14.10 18.20
C ARG A 109 -4.44 14.25 19.69
N PRO A 110 -3.53 14.76 20.55
CA PRO A 110 -3.86 15.08 21.93
C PRO A 110 -4.87 16.23 22.02
N GLY A 111 -5.81 16.12 22.95
CA GLY A 111 -6.75 17.17 23.36
C GLY A 111 -6.49 17.63 24.77
N GLN A 112 -7.34 18.56 25.27
CA GLN A 112 -7.30 19.03 26.68
C GLN A 112 -8.18 18.19 27.62
N ASP A 113 -8.94 17.23 27.08
CA ASP A 113 -9.70 16.29 27.88
C ASP A 113 -8.89 15.00 28.10
N ALA A 114 -8.70 14.63 29.36
CA ALA A 114 -8.09 13.36 29.71
C ALA A 114 -9.00 12.19 29.28
N GLY A 115 -8.41 11.17 28.68
CA GLY A 115 -9.18 10.02 28.25
C GLY A 115 -8.30 9.02 27.46
N GLY A 116 -8.88 7.90 27.12
CA GLY A 116 -8.12 6.89 26.42
C GLY A 116 -8.97 5.78 25.83
N GLN A 117 -8.29 4.94 25.09
CA GLN A 117 -8.84 3.69 24.58
C GLN A 117 -7.80 2.58 24.71
N ALA A 118 -8.27 1.38 24.97
CA ALA A 118 -7.46 0.18 24.93
C ALA A 118 -8.25 -0.95 24.30
N GLN A 119 -7.63 -1.76 23.46
CA GLN A 119 -8.24 -2.95 22.88
C GLN A 119 -7.27 -4.12 22.99
N PHE A 120 -7.80 -5.27 23.35
CA PHE A 120 -7.06 -6.52 23.39
C PHE A 120 -7.84 -7.62 22.68
N THR A 121 -7.20 -8.35 21.79
CA THR A 121 -7.80 -9.46 21.06
C THR A 121 -6.91 -10.70 21.08
N LEU A 122 -7.55 -11.86 21.10
CA LEU A 122 -6.95 -13.18 20.97
C LEU A 122 -7.62 -13.91 19.82
N GLY A 123 -6.86 -14.69 19.06
CA GLY A 123 -7.38 -15.43 17.92
C GLY A 123 -6.63 -16.72 17.65
N GLU A 124 -7.09 -17.44 16.62
CA GLU A 124 -6.42 -18.65 16.12
C GLU A 124 -4.97 -18.37 15.76
N MET A 125 -4.16 -19.43 15.68
CA MET A 125 -2.70 -19.35 15.41
C MET A 125 -1.94 -18.51 16.45
N GLY A 126 -2.36 -18.55 17.74
CA GLY A 126 -1.75 -17.75 18.79
C GLY A 126 -1.81 -16.24 18.59
N THR A 127 -2.70 -15.74 17.71
CA THR A 127 -2.78 -14.31 17.42
C THR A 127 -3.14 -13.52 18.67
N ILE A 128 -2.30 -12.52 18.99
CA ILE A 128 -2.49 -11.57 20.09
C ILE A 128 -2.34 -10.17 19.52
N ARG A 129 -3.32 -9.30 19.72
CA ARG A 129 -3.20 -7.89 19.40
C ARG A 129 -3.62 -7.04 20.59
N GLY A 130 -2.73 -6.19 21.06
CA GLY A 130 -2.97 -5.18 22.08
C GLY A 130 -2.72 -3.79 21.52
N GLU A 131 -3.65 -2.88 21.71
CA GLU A 131 -3.55 -1.49 21.30
C GLU A 131 -4.01 -0.57 22.42
N VAL A 132 -3.28 0.52 22.66
CA VAL A 132 -3.62 1.53 23.66
C VAL A 132 -3.37 2.91 23.10
N GLY A 133 -4.22 3.87 23.45
CA GLY A 133 -4.03 5.29 23.16
C GLY A 133 -4.55 6.12 24.33
N LEU A 134 -3.69 6.97 24.92
CA LEU A 134 -3.96 7.78 26.12
C LEU A 134 -3.72 9.26 25.82
N THR A 135 -4.70 10.11 26.11
CA THR A 135 -4.57 11.57 26.11
C THR A 135 -4.37 12.07 27.52
N ILE A 136 -3.29 12.81 27.74
CA ILE A 136 -2.85 13.30 29.06
C ILE A 136 -2.67 14.82 28.95
N PRO A 137 -3.63 15.64 29.38
CA PRO A 137 -3.44 17.08 29.54
C PRO A 137 -2.49 17.32 30.72
N ALA A 138 -1.31 17.89 30.43
CA ALA A 138 -0.32 18.18 31.47
C ALA A 138 -0.52 19.57 32.06
N THR A 139 -0.92 20.53 31.22
CA THR A 139 -1.32 21.90 31.62
C THR A 139 -2.42 22.38 30.67
N ASP A 140 -2.97 23.57 30.91
CA ASP A 140 -3.97 24.20 30.03
C ASP A 140 -3.46 24.44 28.60
N THR A 141 -2.12 24.38 28.38
CA THR A 141 -1.50 24.68 27.10
C THR A 141 -0.68 23.51 26.54
N LEU A 142 -0.44 22.45 27.33
CA LEU A 142 0.39 21.31 26.94
C LEU A 142 -0.36 20.01 27.19
N SER A 143 -0.52 19.23 26.15
CA SER A 143 -1.11 17.89 26.22
C SER A 143 -0.28 16.87 25.47
N PHE A 144 -0.37 15.62 25.88
CA PHE A 144 0.30 14.48 25.27
C PHE A 144 -0.72 13.44 24.82
N ARG A 145 -0.37 12.71 23.75
CA ARG A 145 -1.01 11.45 23.40
C ARG A 145 0.07 10.38 23.27
N VAL A 146 -0.09 9.31 24.01
CA VAL A 146 0.80 8.15 23.97
C VAL A 146 0.02 6.97 23.41
N ALA A 147 0.50 6.37 22.35
CA ALA A 147 -0.13 5.22 21.73
C ALA A 147 0.88 4.08 21.57
N GLY A 148 0.40 2.84 21.68
CA GLY A 148 1.21 1.65 21.55
C GLY A 148 0.45 0.50 20.91
N LEU A 149 1.17 -0.34 20.19
CA LEU A 149 0.70 -1.57 19.55
C LEU A 149 1.65 -2.72 19.86
N VAL A 150 1.07 -3.87 20.19
CA VAL A 150 1.70 -5.19 20.14
C VAL A 150 0.81 -6.07 19.27
N ASN A 151 1.36 -6.66 18.22
CA ASN A 151 0.63 -7.52 17.30
C ASN A 151 1.49 -8.76 17.01
N HIS A 152 1.05 -9.90 17.47
CA HIS A 152 1.77 -11.17 17.44
C HIS A 152 0.93 -12.27 16.80
N ARG A 153 1.59 -13.17 16.09
CA ARG A 153 1.03 -14.45 15.61
C ARG A 153 2.10 -15.52 15.72
N ASP A 154 1.76 -16.68 16.26
CA ASP A 154 2.62 -17.83 16.24
C ASP A 154 2.88 -18.34 14.82
N ASN A 155 4.01 -19.03 14.64
CA ASN A 155 4.23 -19.80 13.41
C ASN A 155 3.19 -20.93 13.30
N TRP A 156 2.66 -21.13 12.10
CA TRP A 156 1.56 -22.06 11.86
C TRP A 156 1.75 -22.92 10.59
N VAL A 157 2.79 -22.64 9.80
CA VAL A 157 3.10 -23.38 8.58
C VAL A 157 4.34 -24.24 8.81
N ASP A 158 4.24 -25.54 8.46
CA ASP A 158 5.34 -26.48 8.52
C ASP A 158 6.24 -26.36 7.29
N ASN A 159 7.56 -26.48 7.50
CA ASN A 159 8.46 -26.85 6.43
C ASN A 159 8.55 -28.37 6.35
N GLY A 160 8.02 -28.97 5.29
CA GLY A 160 8.05 -30.43 5.06
C GLY A 160 9.38 -30.95 4.52
N TYR A 161 10.39 -30.11 4.32
CA TYR A 161 11.73 -30.50 3.93
C TYR A 161 12.58 -30.76 5.18
N GLU A 162 12.98 -32.03 5.34
CA GLU A 162 13.75 -32.49 6.52
C GLU A 162 15.26 -32.38 6.28
N ASP A 163 15.79 -31.18 6.18
CA ASP A 163 17.23 -30.94 6.28
C ASP A 163 17.58 -30.34 7.64
N THR A 164 18.14 -31.19 8.53
CA THR A 164 18.52 -30.82 9.88
C THR A 164 19.65 -29.76 9.94
N THR A 165 20.34 -29.50 8.84
CA THR A 165 21.44 -28.52 8.77
C THR A 165 20.91 -27.11 8.69
N PHE A 166 19.80 -26.87 7.99
CA PHE A 166 19.30 -25.52 7.66
C PHE A 166 17.86 -25.24 8.08
N ASN A 167 17.02 -26.27 8.12
CA ASN A 167 15.62 -26.18 8.46
C ASN A 167 15.31 -27.08 9.66
N ARG A 168 14.61 -26.57 10.64
CA ARG A 168 14.15 -27.37 11.78
C ARG A 168 12.77 -27.93 11.48
N PRO A 169 12.48 -29.20 11.77
CA PRO A 169 11.11 -29.70 11.70
C PRO A 169 10.21 -28.95 12.69
N GLY A 170 9.03 -28.55 12.26
CA GLY A 170 8.04 -27.90 13.12
C GLY A 170 7.29 -26.77 12.42
N HIS A 171 6.39 -26.10 13.15
CA HIS A 171 5.70 -24.88 12.70
C HIS A 171 6.69 -23.70 12.78
N ASP A 172 7.47 -23.51 11.73
CA ASP A 172 8.57 -22.53 11.75
C ASP A 172 8.26 -21.26 10.92
N LEU A 173 7.09 -21.19 10.25
CA LEU A 173 6.78 -20.16 9.28
C LEU A 173 5.37 -19.58 9.49
N GLY A 174 5.14 -18.38 8.95
CA GLY A 174 3.83 -17.71 8.93
C GLY A 174 3.54 -16.83 10.14
N GLY A 175 4.42 -16.84 11.16
CA GLY A 175 4.31 -16.00 12.34
C GLY A 175 4.97 -14.64 12.18
N PHE A 176 4.66 -13.73 13.12
CA PHE A 176 5.28 -12.42 13.20
C PHE A 176 5.09 -11.77 14.58
N ASP A 177 6.00 -10.83 14.88
CA ASP A 177 5.92 -9.84 15.94
C ASP A 177 6.00 -8.44 15.36
N ASP A 178 5.07 -7.55 15.70
CA ASP A 178 5.04 -6.15 15.29
C ASP A 178 4.75 -5.27 16.49
N ILE A 179 5.74 -4.51 16.93
CA ILE A 179 5.65 -3.63 18.10
C ILE A 179 5.88 -2.20 17.62
N ALA A 180 4.95 -1.31 17.95
CA ALA A 180 5.05 0.09 17.59
C ALA A 180 4.60 1.00 18.72
N GLY A 181 5.18 2.20 18.78
CA GLY A 181 4.80 3.24 19.71
C GLY A 181 4.86 4.61 19.08
N ARG A 182 3.96 5.50 19.54
CA ARG A 182 3.90 6.91 19.13
C ARG A 182 3.65 7.80 20.31
N ILE A 183 4.33 8.95 20.33
CA ILE A 183 4.09 10.04 21.26
C ILE A 183 3.83 11.31 20.47
N HIS A 184 2.73 11.97 20.72
CA HIS A 184 2.46 13.34 20.33
C HIS A 184 2.58 14.25 21.55
N ALA A 185 3.20 15.40 21.38
CA ALA A 185 3.22 16.50 22.35
C ALA A 185 2.67 17.75 21.66
N GLN A 186 1.49 18.19 22.07
CA GLN A 186 0.81 19.37 21.56
C GLN A 186 0.99 20.53 22.54
N TRP A 187 1.60 21.62 22.08
CA TRP A 187 1.77 22.83 22.86
C TRP A 187 1.05 24.00 22.18
N GLN A 188 0.09 24.59 22.88
CA GLN A 188 -0.74 25.72 22.45
C GLN A 188 -0.71 26.80 23.51
N PRO A 189 0.34 27.66 23.56
CA PRO A 189 0.49 28.69 24.59
C PRO A 189 -0.57 29.79 24.52
N ASP A 190 -1.11 30.00 23.34
CA ASP A 190 -2.18 30.95 23.04
C ASP A 190 -2.97 30.50 21.81
N ASP A 191 -3.98 31.30 21.40
CA ASP A 191 -4.85 31.00 20.25
C ASP A 191 -4.14 31.12 18.87
N ARG A 192 -2.91 31.62 18.83
CA ARG A 192 -2.18 31.89 17.59
C ARG A 192 -1.12 30.84 17.28
N LEU A 193 -0.51 30.25 18.31
CA LEU A 193 0.59 29.29 18.12
C LEU A 193 0.16 27.88 18.50
N SER A 194 0.33 26.96 17.59
CA SER A 194 0.15 25.53 17.77
C SER A 194 1.41 24.79 17.35
N VAL A 195 1.98 24.00 18.24
CA VAL A 195 3.19 23.21 17.98
C VAL A 195 2.91 21.75 18.33
N LEU A 196 3.04 20.86 17.35
CA LEU A 196 2.89 19.43 17.53
C LEU A 196 4.22 18.74 17.23
N LEU A 197 4.79 18.07 18.24
CA LEU A 197 5.93 17.17 18.09
C LEU A 197 5.41 15.73 18.07
N THR A 198 5.80 14.97 17.07
CA THR A 198 5.51 13.53 16.93
C THR A 198 6.80 12.75 16.99
N LEU A 199 6.87 11.74 17.85
CA LEU A 199 7.94 10.74 17.91
C LEU A 199 7.33 9.36 17.72
N GLN A 200 7.93 8.52 16.88
CA GLN A 200 7.42 7.19 16.60
C GLN A 200 8.54 6.20 16.38
N ALA A 201 8.31 4.95 16.78
CA ALA A 201 9.21 3.83 16.52
C ALA A 201 8.41 2.55 16.24
N ARG A 202 9.00 1.65 15.44
CA ARG A 202 8.47 0.32 15.15
C ARG A 202 9.61 -0.69 15.07
N ASP A 203 9.37 -1.90 15.58
CA ASP A 203 10.17 -3.11 15.34
C ASP A 203 9.22 -4.21 14.85
N TYR A 204 9.51 -4.76 13.68
CA TYR A 204 8.78 -5.85 13.07
C TYR A 204 9.74 -7.00 12.80
N ARG A 205 9.34 -8.21 13.13
CA ARG A 205 10.02 -9.46 12.79
C ARG A 205 8.99 -10.52 12.41
N GLY A 206 9.28 -11.31 11.39
CA GLY A 206 8.32 -12.33 10.97
C GLY A 206 8.85 -13.17 9.83
N THR A 207 7.92 -13.86 9.20
CA THR A 207 8.17 -14.65 7.99
C THR A 207 7.83 -13.82 6.76
N GLY A 208 8.68 -13.86 5.75
CA GLY A 208 8.42 -13.30 4.42
C GLY A 208 7.33 -14.06 3.67
N THR A 209 7.14 -13.71 2.41
CA THR A 209 6.14 -14.36 1.54
C THR A 209 6.36 -15.88 1.48
N LEU A 210 5.29 -16.64 1.67
CA LEU A 210 5.28 -18.10 1.56
C LEU A 210 5.05 -18.49 0.09
N ASN A 211 6.14 -18.57 -0.66
CA ASN A 211 6.12 -19.11 -2.02
C ASN A 211 5.83 -20.60 -2.01
N ARG A 212 4.99 -21.08 -2.92
CA ARG A 212 4.65 -22.50 -3.04
C ARG A 212 4.90 -22.96 -4.48
N ALA A 213 5.87 -23.85 -4.62
CA ALA A 213 6.32 -24.34 -5.91
C ALA A 213 5.27 -25.20 -6.61
N ASN A 214 5.12 -24.97 -7.92
CA ASN A 214 4.30 -25.80 -8.81
C ASN A 214 2.85 -26.00 -8.35
N VAL A 215 2.30 -25.04 -7.60
CA VAL A 215 0.89 -25.07 -7.15
C VAL A 215 -0.08 -24.61 -8.22
N LEU A 216 0.41 -24.04 -9.33
CA LEU A 216 -0.34 -23.80 -10.55
C LEU A 216 -0.01 -24.88 -11.58
N THR A 217 -0.91 -25.10 -12.55
CA THR A 217 -0.73 -26.08 -13.62
C THR A 217 -0.83 -25.39 -14.97
N THR A 218 0.02 -25.76 -15.91
CA THR A 218 -0.03 -25.24 -17.30
C THR A 218 -1.45 -25.29 -17.86
N GLY A 219 -1.94 -24.14 -18.33
CA GLY A 219 -3.31 -23.95 -18.84
C GLY A 219 -4.36 -23.63 -17.77
N SER A 220 -3.97 -23.43 -16.51
CA SER A 220 -4.90 -23.16 -15.41
C SER A 220 -4.34 -22.16 -14.39
N ASN A 221 -5.18 -21.23 -13.93
CA ASN A 221 -4.87 -20.29 -12.83
C ASN A 221 -5.42 -20.76 -11.47
N LYS A 222 -5.86 -22.00 -11.38
CA LYS A 222 -6.39 -22.57 -10.12
C LYS A 222 -5.28 -23.32 -9.39
N LEU A 223 -5.32 -23.23 -8.07
CA LEU A 223 -4.49 -24.05 -7.21
C LEU A 223 -4.76 -25.53 -7.49
N ASN A 224 -3.69 -26.33 -7.60
CA ASN A 224 -3.76 -27.75 -7.86
C ASN A 224 -3.60 -28.57 -6.56
N GLU A 225 -3.53 -29.89 -6.69
CA GLU A 225 -3.40 -30.85 -5.58
C GLU A 225 -2.11 -30.74 -4.77
N ARG A 226 -1.08 -30.01 -5.26
CA ARG A 226 0.17 -29.78 -4.51
C ARG A 226 0.02 -28.66 -3.49
N TYR A 227 -1.01 -27.85 -3.62
CA TYR A 227 -1.26 -26.78 -2.67
C TYR A 227 -1.68 -27.36 -1.32
N ASP A 228 -0.86 -27.08 -0.32
CA ASP A 228 -1.18 -27.29 1.09
C ASP A 228 -1.06 -25.94 1.81
N ARG A 229 -2.11 -25.55 2.53
CA ARG A 229 -2.13 -24.27 3.24
C ARG A 229 -1.14 -24.27 4.38
N ASP A 230 -1.03 -25.38 5.08
CA ASP A 230 -0.32 -25.51 6.35
C ASP A 230 1.11 -26.02 6.15
N ARG A 231 1.54 -26.22 4.90
CA ARG A 231 2.86 -26.76 4.58
C ARG A 231 3.51 -26.14 3.35
N VAL A 232 4.83 -25.98 3.44
CA VAL A 232 5.74 -25.65 2.32
C VAL A 232 6.90 -26.63 2.32
N TYR A 233 7.73 -26.61 1.27
CA TYR A 233 8.91 -27.45 1.15
C TYR A 233 10.10 -26.60 0.73
N TYR A 234 10.85 -26.05 1.69
CA TYR A 234 11.98 -25.16 1.44
C TYR A 234 13.30 -25.86 1.74
N ASP A 235 14.17 -25.91 0.74
CA ASP A 235 15.57 -26.33 0.92
C ASP A 235 16.52 -25.13 1.08
N GLY A 236 15.99 -23.90 0.97
CA GLY A 236 16.68 -22.64 1.12
C GLY A 236 15.96 -21.65 2.04
N GLY A 237 16.35 -20.39 1.97
CA GLY A 237 15.65 -19.26 2.61
C GLY A 237 15.70 -19.21 4.13
N ARG A 238 16.22 -20.23 4.82
CA ARG A 238 16.29 -20.31 6.29
C ARG A 238 14.98 -19.95 6.98
N ASN A 239 13.85 -20.54 6.53
CA ASN A 239 12.49 -20.24 7.00
C ASN A 239 12.05 -18.80 6.72
N ASN A 240 12.56 -18.20 5.64
CA ASN A 240 12.15 -16.91 5.11
C ASN A 240 12.05 -15.79 6.17
N PRO A 241 13.12 -15.54 6.98
CA PRO A 241 13.09 -14.53 8.01
C PRO A 241 12.97 -13.12 7.38
N GLN A 242 12.24 -12.27 8.08
CA GLN A 242 12.00 -10.89 7.67
C GLN A 242 12.02 -9.98 8.91
N ALA A 243 12.69 -8.83 8.82
CA ALA A 243 12.71 -7.84 9.88
C ALA A 243 12.72 -6.42 9.32
N GLN A 244 12.14 -5.50 10.10
CA GLN A 244 12.15 -4.06 9.80
C GLN A 244 12.16 -3.28 11.10
N HIS A 245 12.98 -2.24 11.17
CA HIS A 245 12.93 -1.25 12.24
C HIS A 245 12.85 0.15 11.65
N THR A 246 12.03 1.01 12.25
CA THR A 246 11.90 2.40 11.85
C THR A 246 11.79 3.31 13.06
N LYS A 247 12.34 4.52 12.93
CA LYS A 247 12.18 5.61 13.88
C LYS A 247 11.85 6.87 13.11
N SER A 248 10.96 7.69 13.65
CA SER A 248 10.64 8.95 13.01
C SER A 248 10.36 10.04 14.02
N GLN A 249 10.59 11.27 13.58
CA GLN A 249 10.23 12.48 14.28
C GLN A 249 9.65 13.48 13.29
N ALA A 250 8.62 14.21 13.70
CA ALA A 250 8.02 15.30 12.93
C ALA A 250 7.68 16.46 13.86
N LEU A 251 7.94 17.66 13.40
CA LEU A 251 7.55 18.90 14.07
C LEU A 251 6.61 19.67 13.14
N HIS A 252 5.44 19.98 13.63
CA HIS A 252 4.40 20.78 12.97
C HIS A 252 4.23 22.07 13.75
N VAL A 253 4.29 23.19 13.10
CA VAL A 253 4.11 24.51 13.71
C VAL A 253 3.10 25.29 12.88
N ASP A 254 2.00 25.70 13.51
CA ASP A 254 1.03 26.62 12.91
C ASP A 254 1.06 27.94 13.67
N TYR A 255 1.15 29.04 12.92
CA TYR A 255 1.11 30.37 13.49
C TYR A 255 0.05 31.24 12.78
N ASP A 256 -0.95 31.67 13.53
CA ASP A 256 -2.01 32.56 13.02
C ASP A 256 -1.55 34.00 12.96
N LEU A 257 -1.41 34.51 11.73
CA LEU A 257 -1.08 35.91 11.42
C LEU A 257 -2.32 36.82 11.38
N GLY A 258 -3.52 36.26 11.66
CA GLY A 258 -4.81 36.91 11.57
C GLY A 258 -5.45 36.75 10.19
N ALA A 259 -4.88 37.31 9.13
CA ALA A 259 -5.38 37.17 7.77
C ALA A 259 -4.95 35.83 7.08
N ALA A 260 -3.90 35.21 7.59
CA ALA A 260 -3.34 33.97 7.06
C ALA A 260 -2.72 33.13 8.17
N THR A 261 -2.61 31.83 7.97
CA THR A 261 -1.86 30.91 8.83
C THR A 261 -0.57 30.51 8.13
N LEU A 262 0.55 30.63 8.83
CA LEU A 262 1.85 30.10 8.44
C LEU A 262 2.02 28.72 9.06
N THR A 263 2.20 27.70 8.23
CA THR A 263 2.48 26.32 8.66
C THR A 263 3.90 25.94 8.27
N GLY A 264 4.65 25.38 9.21
CA GLY A 264 5.97 24.77 8.97
C GLY A 264 5.95 23.31 9.39
N ILE A 265 6.46 22.41 8.54
CA ILE A 265 6.57 20.97 8.83
C ILE A 265 7.99 20.53 8.53
N VAL A 266 8.60 19.86 9.52
CA VAL A 266 9.92 19.22 9.37
C VAL A 266 9.81 17.80 9.85
N SER A 267 10.30 16.86 9.06
CA SER A 267 10.32 15.46 9.47
C SER A 267 11.62 14.73 9.10
N ALA A 268 11.93 13.71 9.89
CA ALA A 268 13.00 12.76 9.60
C ALA A 268 12.52 11.34 9.93
N TYR A 269 12.73 10.44 8.98
CA TYR A 269 12.43 9.01 9.09
C TYR A 269 13.71 8.22 8.83
N GLN A 270 14.04 7.31 9.72
CA GLN A 270 15.20 6.46 9.63
C GLN A 270 14.83 5.01 9.85
N GLY A 271 15.52 4.11 9.20
CA GLY A 271 15.24 2.70 9.40
C GLY A 271 16.09 1.77 8.56
N GLY A 272 15.79 0.50 8.70
CA GLY A 272 16.38 -0.56 7.93
C GLY A 272 15.49 -1.79 7.92
N SER A 273 15.81 -2.70 7.02
CA SER A 273 15.09 -3.96 6.89
C SER A 273 16.02 -5.05 6.42
N SER A 274 15.67 -6.29 6.73
CA SER A 274 16.35 -7.47 6.23
C SER A 274 15.35 -8.55 5.89
N GLY A 275 15.70 -9.37 4.89
CA GLY A 275 14.92 -10.53 4.53
C GLY A 275 15.78 -11.54 3.79
N ARG A 276 15.39 -12.81 3.85
CA ARG A 276 15.94 -13.90 3.07
C ARG A 276 14.78 -14.83 2.72
N GLY A 277 14.73 -15.34 1.49
CA GLY A 277 13.61 -16.13 1.05
C GLY A 277 14.00 -17.19 0.04
N ASP A 278 13.33 -18.33 0.15
CA ASP A 278 13.25 -19.36 -0.86
C ASP A 278 12.24 -18.89 -1.91
N ILE A 279 12.76 -18.37 -3.03
CA ILE A 279 11.91 -17.71 -4.02
C ILE A 279 11.28 -18.71 -5.00
N ASP A 280 11.96 -19.84 -5.26
CA ASP A 280 11.35 -20.88 -6.09
C ASP A 280 10.26 -21.67 -5.34
N GLY A 281 10.24 -21.57 -4.01
CA GLY A 281 9.21 -22.13 -3.15
C GLY A 281 9.25 -23.65 -3.02
N GLY A 282 10.42 -24.26 -3.29
CA GLY A 282 10.49 -25.71 -3.33
C GLY A 282 11.88 -26.29 -3.08
N VAL A 283 12.05 -27.57 -3.41
CA VAL A 283 13.27 -28.33 -3.27
C VAL A 283 13.88 -28.57 -4.64
N LEU A 284 15.17 -28.26 -4.80
CA LEU A 284 15.89 -28.46 -6.06
C LEU A 284 15.75 -29.91 -6.57
N GLY A 285 15.52 -30.07 -7.86
CA GLY A 285 15.30 -31.34 -8.51
C GLY A 285 13.82 -31.74 -8.57
N THR A 286 13.50 -33.02 -8.49
CA THR A 286 12.12 -33.51 -8.54
C THR A 286 11.76 -34.20 -7.24
N THR A 287 10.85 -33.62 -6.49
CA THR A 287 10.38 -34.15 -5.20
C THR A 287 8.84 -34.25 -5.16
N PRO A 288 8.28 -35.18 -4.37
CA PRO A 288 6.83 -35.31 -4.26
C PRO A 288 6.13 -34.02 -3.79
N GLY A 289 6.75 -33.28 -2.85
CA GLY A 289 6.16 -32.08 -2.24
C GLY A 289 6.14 -30.89 -3.18
N SER A 290 7.27 -30.53 -3.78
CA SER A 290 7.42 -29.33 -4.60
C SER A 290 7.40 -29.58 -6.12
N GLY A 291 7.37 -30.82 -6.59
CA GLY A 291 7.47 -31.14 -8.02
C GLY A 291 8.88 -30.89 -8.55
N THR A 292 8.98 -30.42 -9.81
CA THR A 292 10.28 -30.19 -10.46
C THR A 292 10.71 -28.74 -10.32
N ILE A 293 11.86 -28.52 -9.70
CA ILE A 293 12.56 -27.24 -9.62
C ILE A 293 13.85 -27.34 -10.45
N PRO A 294 13.96 -26.66 -11.60
CA PRO A 294 15.06 -26.82 -12.52
C PRO A 294 16.37 -26.19 -12.04
N PHE A 295 16.30 -25.13 -11.25
CA PHE A 295 17.44 -24.46 -10.62
C PHE A 295 16.97 -23.73 -9.34
N PRO A 296 17.84 -23.62 -8.32
CA PRO A 296 17.47 -22.98 -7.06
C PRO A 296 17.40 -21.48 -7.21
N SER A 297 16.52 -20.85 -6.44
CA SER A 297 16.44 -19.40 -6.35
C SER A 297 16.22 -18.96 -4.91
N GLU A 298 17.31 -18.68 -4.23
CA GLU A 298 17.32 -18.14 -2.90
C GLU A 298 17.93 -16.73 -2.93
N THR A 299 17.21 -15.76 -2.40
CA THR A 299 17.67 -14.36 -2.35
C THR A 299 17.47 -13.75 -0.98
N GLY A 300 18.32 -12.79 -0.64
CA GLY A 300 18.18 -11.98 0.56
C GLY A 300 18.47 -10.53 0.28
N THR A 301 17.92 -9.67 1.13
CA THR A 301 18.12 -8.23 1.09
C THR A 301 18.40 -7.70 2.48
N LEU A 302 19.27 -6.69 2.55
CA LEU A 302 19.51 -5.87 3.72
C LEU A 302 19.46 -4.42 3.24
N SER A 303 18.51 -3.64 3.72
CA SER A 303 18.53 -2.20 3.59
C SER A 303 19.01 -1.62 4.90
N SER A 304 20.09 -0.86 4.83
CA SER A 304 20.62 -0.11 5.96
C SER A 304 20.58 1.38 5.65
N ASP A 305 20.66 2.19 6.69
CA ASP A 305 20.84 3.63 6.61
C ASP A 305 19.80 4.35 5.75
N LEU A 306 18.53 3.82 5.70
CA LEU A 306 17.45 4.58 5.13
C LEU A 306 17.24 5.84 5.96
N ASP A 307 17.45 7.00 5.33
CA ASP A 307 17.19 8.33 5.86
C ASP A 307 16.30 9.09 4.87
N GLN A 308 15.12 9.50 5.32
CA GLN A 308 14.22 10.37 4.58
C GLN A 308 13.93 11.61 5.39
N GLN A 309 14.11 12.79 4.80
CA GLN A 309 13.85 14.08 5.42
C GLN A 309 12.89 14.90 4.56
N THR A 310 11.96 15.62 5.20
CA THR A 310 11.05 16.54 4.52
C THR A 310 11.00 17.88 5.23
N TYR A 311 10.90 18.94 4.45
CA TYR A 311 10.75 20.32 4.91
C TYR A 311 9.66 20.98 4.10
N GLU A 312 8.64 21.50 4.75
CA GLU A 312 7.56 22.19 4.10
C GLU A 312 7.25 23.51 4.82
N VAL A 313 6.97 24.53 4.04
CA VAL A 313 6.41 25.81 4.53
C VAL A 313 5.20 26.15 3.68
N ARG A 314 4.09 26.49 4.34
CA ARG A 314 2.84 26.89 3.72
C ARG A 314 2.34 28.21 4.33
N LEU A 315 1.76 29.06 3.50
CA LEU A 315 1.00 30.22 3.93
C LEU A 315 -0.40 30.14 3.29
N ALA A 316 -1.43 30.06 4.10
CA ALA A 316 -2.81 29.91 3.64
C ALA A 316 -3.70 31.00 4.22
N SER A 317 -4.63 31.55 3.42
CA SER A 317 -5.59 32.55 3.87
C SER A 317 -6.54 31.99 4.92
N ASN A 318 -6.79 32.77 5.98
CA ASN A 318 -7.78 32.47 6.99
C ASN A 318 -9.18 32.96 6.59
N GLY A 319 -10.20 32.37 7.24
CA GLY A 319 -11.58 32.83 7.18
C GLY A 319 -12.40 32.29 6.02
N ASN A 320 -13.68 32.63 6.05
CA ASN A 320 -14.71 32.19 5.09
C ASN A 320 -14.94 33.18 3.95
N SER A 321 -13.90 33.88 3.47
CA SER A 321 -14.01 34.78 2.33
C SER A 321 -14.33 34.02 1.04
N ARG A 322 -14.97 34.69 0.08
CA ARG A 322 -15.20 34.13 -1.27
C ARG A 322 -13.91 33.74 -1.98
N PHE A 323 -12.80 34.34 -1.59
CA PHE A 323 -11.47 34.10 -2.13
C PHE A 323 -10.58 33.46 -1.05
N GLY A 324 -10.12 32.24 -1.30
CA GLY A 324 -9.12 31.54 -0.49
C GLY A 324 -7.88 31.22 -1.32
N TRP A 325 -6.72 31.26 -0.71
CA TRP A 325 -5.46 30.94 -1.37
C TRP A 325 -4.50 30.24 -0.43
N GLN A 326 -3.58 29.49 -1.02
CA GLN A 326 -2.47 28.83 -0.35
C GLN A 326 -1.24 28.91 -1.25
N LEU A 327 -0.08 29.17 -0.64
CA LEU A 327 1.23 29.12 -1.28
C LEU A 327 2.15 28.26 -0.42
N GLY A 328 3.10 27.56 -1.03
CA GLY A 328 4.05 26.75 -0.27
C GLY A 328 5.29 26.40 -1.05
N ALA A 329 6.29 25.95 -0.29
CA ALA A 329 7.53 25.38 -0.78
C ALA A 329 7.80 24.08 -0.03
N PHE A 330 8.40 23.11 -0.72
CA PHE A 330 8.67 21.79 -0.19
C PHE A 330 10.04 21.30 -0.65
N TYR A 331 10.77 20.65 0.24
CA TYR A 331 11.99 19.91 -0.05
C TYR A 331 11.91 18.53 0.58
N TRP A 332 12.40 17.54 -0.16
CA TRP A 332 12.47 16.15 0.23
C TRP A 332 13.83 15.58 -0.14
N HIS A 333 14.43 14.83 0.77
CA HIS A 333 15.68 14.11 0.60
C HIS A 333 15.50 12.67 1.05
N GLU A 334 16.07 11.71 0.32
CA GLU A 334 16.18 10.31 0.71
C GLU A 334 17.54 9.74 0.32
N SER A 335 18.13 8.99 1.22
CA SER A 335 19.30 8.16 0.93
C SER A 335 19.18 6.81 1.59
N PHE A 336 19.68 5.76 0.95
CA PHE A 336 19.75 4.42 1.53
C PHE A 336 20.79 3.56 0.82
N GLU A 337 21.24 2.53 1.54
CA GLU A 337 22.00 1.42 0.99
C GLU A 337 21.10 0.17 0.93
N LEU A 338 21.17 -0.57 -0.17
CA LEU A 338 20.49 -1.85 -0.34
C LEU A 338 21.51 -2.91 -0.77
N ILE A 339 21.77 -3.87 0.11
CA ILE A 339 22.60 -5.03 -0.17
C ILE A 339 21.67 -6.18 -0.59
N SER A 340 21.89 -6.73 -1.78
CA SER A 340 21.21 -7.92 -2.27
C SER A 340 22.20 -9.07 -2.36
N ALA A 341 21.78 -10.23 -1.87
CA ALA A 341 22.57 -11.46 -1.91
C ALA A 341 21.77 -12.59 -2.59
N SER A 342 22.48 -13.48 -3.28
CA SER A 342 21.90 -14.68 -3.87
C SER A 342 22.75 -15.88 -3.50
N TRP A 343 22.10 -17.02 -3.32
CA TRP A 343 22.74 -18.32 -3.00
C TRP A 343 22.42 -19.29 -4.14
N ASN A 344 23.43 -20.11 -4.50
CA ASN A 344 23.28 -21.18 -5.50
C ASN A 344 23.24 -22.50 -4.76
N GLY A 345 22.06 -23.05 -4.55
CA GLY A 345 21.91 -24.37 -3.98
C GLY A 345 21.32 -24.42 -2.59
N THR A 346 21.14 -25.63 -2.14
CA THR A 346 20.43 -26.01 -0.95
C THR A 346 21.07 -25.42 0.31
N GLY A 347 20.47 -24.36 0.83
CA GLY A 347 20.74 -23.84 2.16
C GLY A 347 22.18 -23.38 2.44
N GLY A 348 22.96 -22.97 1.42
CA GLY A 348 24.33 -22.49 1.59
C GLY A 348 24.46 -21.43 2.67
N LEU A 349 25.55 -21.48 3.45
CA LEU A 349 25.83 -20.47 4.47
C LEU A 349 26.25 -19.15 3.81
N ASP A 350 27.10 -19.24 2.79
CA ASP A 350 27.70 -18.10 2.12
C ASP A 350 26.98 -17.79 0.81
N PRO A 351 26.68 -16.53 0.53
CA PRO A 351 26.13 -16.13 -0.75
C PRO A 351 27.15 -16.32 -1.87
N THR A 352 26.65 -16.56 -3.08
CA THR A 352 27.46 -16.66 -4.31
C THR A 352 27.53 -15.35 -5.08
N VAL A 353 26.56 -14.46 -4.83
CA VAL A 353 26.52 -13.10 -5.38
C VAL A 353 26.17 -12.13 -4.26
N ILE A 354 26.90 -11.02 -4.20
CA ILE A 354 26.56 -9.85 -3.38
C ILE A 354 26.62 -8.63 -4.27
N SER A 355 25.57 -7.83 -4.23
CA SER A 355 25.50 -6.52 -4.88
C SER A 355 24.96 -5.47 -3.92
N THR A 356 25.51 -4.27 -4.02
CA THR A 356 25.13 -3.11 -3.21
C THR A 356 24.62 -2.01 -4.13
N LEU A 357 23.51 -1.41 -3.75
CA LEU A 357 22.95 -0.21 -4.37
C LEU A 357 23.03 0.92 -3.35
N ASN A 358 23.68 2.02 -3.69
CA ASN A 358 23.64 3.27 -2.94
C ASN A 358 22.84 4.27 -3.74
N GLN A 359 21.70 4.71 -3.22
CA GLN A 359 20.84 5.70 -3.88
C GLN A 359 20.69 6.95 -3.04
N LYS A 360 20.75 8.10 -3.74
CA LYS A 360 20.36 9.41 -3.21
C LYS A 360 19.32 10.03 -4.12
N SER A 361 18.35 10.67 -3.53
CA SER A 361 17.27 11.33 -4.26
C SER A 361 16.92 12.64 -3.58
N ASP A 362 16.81 13.71 -4.36
CA ASP A 362 16.43 15.04 -3.92
C ASP A 362 15.25 15.54 -4.74
N SER A 363 14.32 16.24 -4.08
CA SER A 363 13.20 16.87 -4.75
C SER A 363 12.87 18.20 -4.09
N TRP A 364 12.68 19.25 -4.87
CA TRP A 364 12.19 20.52 -4.35
C TRP A 364 11.10 21.10 -5.23
N SER A 365 10.22 21.87 -4.65
CA SER A 365 9.08 22.40 -5.38
C SER A 365 8.50 23.66 -4.74
N VAL A 366 7.84 24.45 -5.58
CA VAL A 366 6.97 25.55 -5.18
C VAL A 366 5.57 25.30 -5.71
N PHE A 367 4.56 25.64 -4.93
CA PHE A 367 3.17 25.38 -5.28
C PHE A 367 2.23 26.47 -4.76
N GLY A 368 1.07 26.54 -5.39
CA GLY A 368 -0.01 27.40 -4.94
C GLY A 368 -1.36 26.93 -5.44
N GLN A 369 -2.39 27.30 -4.70
CA GLN A 369 -3.78 27.00 -5.02
C GLN A 369 -4.64 28.21 -4.70
N VAL A 370 -5.64 28.46 -5.52
CA VAL A 370 -6.68 29.46 -5.29
C VAL A 370 -8.05 28.82 -5.34
N ARG A 371 -8.93 29.26 -4.45
CA ARG A 371 -10.36 28.92 -4.39
C ARG A 371 -11.16 30.18 -4.52
N TYR A 372 -12.17 30.17 -5.39
CA TYR A 372 -13.07 31.31 -5.58
C TYR A 372 -14.53 30.86 -5.61
N ASP A 373 -15.32 31.31 -4.66
CA ASP A 373 -16.76 31.14 -4.62
C ASP A 373 -17.43 32.21 -5.54
N VAL A 374 -17.61 31.83 -6.83
CA VAL A 374 -18.18 32.72 -7.86
C VAL A 374 -19.58 33.15 -7.48
N THR A 375 -20.37 32.19 -7.00
CA THR A 375 -21.68 32.39 -6.39
C THR A 375 -21.78 31.51 -5.14
N ASP A 376 -22.86 31.60 -4.38
CA ASP A 376 -23.11 30.72 -3.23
C ASP A 376 -23.26 29.25 -3.65
N SER A 377 -23.52 28.99 -4.94
CA SER A 377 -23.69 27.66 -5.52
C SER A 377 -22.49 27.18 -6.35
N LEU A 378 -21.62 28.07 -6.83
CA LEU A 378 -20.51 27.70 -7.71
C LEU A 378 -19.16 28.05 -7.09
N ARG A 379 -18.36 27.04 -6.83
CA ARG A 379 -16.97 27.14 -6.39
C ARG A 379 -16.03 26.67 -7.50
N LEU A 380 -15.03 27.46 -7.77
CA LEU A 380 -13.90 27.10 -8.62
C LEU A 380 -12.64 26.96 -7.77
N THR A 381 -11.83 25.97 -8.08
CA THR A 381 -10.51 25.80 -7.46
C THR A 381 -9.50 25.52 -8.57
N GLY A 382 -8.33 26.16 -8.48
CA GLY A 382 -7.24 25.92 -9.40
C GLY A 382 -5.90 25.99 -8.68
N GLY A 383 -5.00 25.09 -8.99
CA GLY A 383 -3.68 25.03 -8.38
C GLY A 383 -2.61 24.61 -9.36
N ALA A 384 -1.37 24.98 -9.05
CA ALA A 384 -0.19 24.60 -9.81
C ALA A 384 0.99 24.37 -8.88
N ARG A 385 1.87 23.46 -9.29
CA ARG A 385 3.14 23.15 -8.65
C ARG A 385 4.21 22.93 -9.71
N TRP A 386 5.39 23.42 -9.46
CA TRP A 386 6.56 23.07 -10.22
C TRP A 386 7.53 22.31 -9.31
N THR A 387 8.05 21.18 -9.80
CA THR A 387 8.91 20.27 -9.04
C THR A 387 10.12 19.93 -9.89
N ARG A 388 11.30 19.93 -9.26
CA ARG A 388 12.53 19.36 -9.78
C ARG A 388 12.90 18.13 -8.97
N ASP A 389 13.14 17.02 -9.67
CA ASP A 389 13.58 15.74 -9.12
C ASP A 389 14.97 15.41 -9.62
N GLU A 390 15.84 14.92 -8.71
CA GLU A 390 17.15 14.40 -9.02
C GLU A 390 17.34 13.05 -8.33
N ARG A 391 17.98 12.10 -9.01
CA ARG A 391 18.27 10.79 -8.45
C ARG A 391 19.61 10.29 -8.95
N ASP A 392 20.47 9.87 -8.01
CA ASP A 392 21.78 9.27 -8.24
C ASP A 392 21.79 7.86 -7.67
N LEU A 393 22.34 6.91 -8.41
CA LEU A 393 22.48 5.52 -7.99
C LEU A 393 23.85 4.99 -8.40
N VAL A 394 24.53 4.34 -7.45
CA VAL A 394 25.72 3.53 -7.68
C VAL A 394 25.35 2.08 -7.39
N ALA A 395 25.56 1.19 -8.36
CA ALA A 395 25.38 -0.24 -8.22
C ALA A 395 26.72 -0.95 -8.35
N GLU A 396 27.08 -1.75 -7.33
CA GLU A 396 28.32 -2.50 -7.30
C GLU A 396 28.06 -3.97 -6.95
N ARG A 397 28.66 -4.90 -7.72
CA ARG A 397 28.70 -6.33 -7.37
C ARG A 397 30.12 -6.68 -6.91
N THR A 398 30.24 -7.02 -5.61
CA THR A 398 31.52 -7.30 -4.94
C THR A 398 31.82 -8.78 -4.84
N LEU A 399 30.81 -9.65 -4.87
CA LEU A 399 30.95 -11.11 -4.92
C LEU A 399 30.27 -11.67 -6.18
N GLY A 400 30.91 -12.62 -6.82
CA GLY A 400 30.58 -13.09 -8.16
C GLY A 400 31.44 -12.37 -9.20
N ARG A 401 30.92 -12.19 -10.44
CA ARG A 401 31.61 -11.38 -11.43
C ARG A 401 31.55 -9.91 -11.03
N TYR A 402 32.72 -9.30 -10.77
CA TYR A 402 32.78 -7.87 -10.42
C TYR A 402 32.14 -6.99 -11.48
N PHE A 403 31.33 -6.04 -11.02
CA PHE A 403 30.65 -5.05 -11.85
C PHE A 403 30.39 -3.79 -11.03
N ILE A 404 30.58 -2.63 -11.62
CA ILE A 404 30.19 -1.34 -11.06
C ILE A 404 29.66 -0.44 -12.15
N ASP A 405 28.57 0.24 -11.89
CA ASP A 405 28.00 1.26 -12.77
C ASP A 405 27.27 2.34 -11.96
N THR A 406 27.19 3.53 -12.53
CA THR A 406 26.56 4.70 -11.93
C THR A 406 25.54 5.28 -12.89
N ARG A 407 24.37 5.66 -12.39
CA ARG A 407 23.33 6.35 -13.16
C ARG A 407 22.83 7.55 -12.40
N SER A 408 22.58 8.63 -13.14
CA SER A 408 21.94 9.84 -12.65
C SER A 408 20.78 10.19 -13.58
N VAL A 409 19.64 10.53 -13.03
CA VAL A 409 18.46 11.02 -13.75
C VAL A 409 17.92 12.26 -13.06
N SER A 410 17.43 13.20 -13.85
CA SER A 410 16.76 14.40 -13.32
C SER A 410 15.68 14.88 -14.27
N ASP A 411 14.65 15.51 -13.72
CA ASP A 411 13.58 16.10 -14.54
C ASP A 411 12.88 17.24 -13.81
N ASP A 412 12.28 18.13 -14.60
CA ASP A 412 11.48 19.27 -14.14
C ASP A 412 10.04 19.10 -14.60
N GLN A 413 9.08 18.99 -13.69
CA GLN A 413 7.69 18.71 -14.04
C GLN A 413 6.70 19.69 -13.42
N PRO A 414 5.80 20.30 -14.24
CA PRO A 414 4.64 20.99 -13.73
C PRO A 414 3.51 20.01 -13.40
N SER A 415 2.87 20.18 -12.27
CA SER A 415 1.58 19.58 -11.91
C SER A 415 0.55 20.68 -11.76
N TRP A 416 -0.70 20.42 -12.12
CA TRP A 416 -1.78 21.40 -11.95
C TRP A 416 -3.13 20.70 -11.90
N ASP A 417 -4.10 21.37 -11.30
CA ASP A 417 -5.50 20.95 -11.36
C ASP A 417 -6.44 22.15 -11.41
N VAL A 418 -7.59 21.93 -12.05
CA VAL A 418 -8.72 22.83 -12.05
C VAL A 418 -9.97 22.02 -11.75
N SER A 419 -10.77 22.52 -10.81
CA SER A 419 -12.05 21.90 -10.46
C SER A 419 -13.16 22.89 -10.28
N ALA A 420 -14.39 22.46 -10.55
CA ALA A 420 -15.61 23.19 -10.32
C ALA A 420 -16.56 22.34 -9.47
N LEU A 421 -17.14 22.93 -8.45
CA LEU A 421 -18.20 22.34 -7.64
C LEU A 421 -19.44 23.21 -7.77
N TYR A 422 -20.53 22.64 -8.30
CA TYR A 422 -21.81 23.31 -8.43
C TYR A 422 -22.87 22.67 -7.53
N ARG A 423 -23.36 23.42 -6.58
CA ARG A 423 -24.43 23.00 -5.66
C ARG A 423 -25.78 23.27 -6.34
N VAL A 424 -26.39 22.20 -6.88
CA VAL A 424 -27.71 22.25 -7.53
C VAL A 424 -28.81 22.50 -6.50
N SER A 425 -28.69 21.87 -5.34
CA SER A 425 -29.55 22.04 -4.17
C SER A 425 -28.74 21.78 -2.91
N PRO A 426 -29.31 22.00 -1.70
CA PRO A 426 -28.62 21.61 -0.46
C PRO A 426 -28.25 20.13 -0.39
N GLN A 427 -28.97 19.29 -1.14
CA GLN A 427 -28.81 17.83 -1.15
C GLN A 427 -27.99 17.29 -2.32
N VAL A 428 -27.80 18.08 -3.39
CA VAL A 428 -27.18 17.60 -4.63
C VAL A 428 -26.09 18.57 -5.09
N SER A 429 -24.90 18.04 -5.29
CA SER A 429 -23.76 18.76 -5.87
C SER A 429 -23.21 18.01 -7.09
N LEU A 430 -22.85 18.76 -8.12
CA LEU A 430 -22.11 18.28 -9.28
C LEU A 430 -20.67 18.77 -9.17
N PHE A 431 -19.72 17.96 -9.60
CA PHE A 431 -18.34 18.42 -9.70
C PHE A 431 -17.70 17.96 -11.01
N GLY A 432 -16.71 18.71 -11.45
CA GLY A 432 -15.82 18.34 -12.52
C GLY A 432 -14.40 18.71 -12.18
N ARG A 433 -13.41 17.92 -12.61
CA ARG A 433 -11.99 18.16 -12.37
C ARG A 433 -11.17 17.73 -13.57
N ILE A 434 -10.15 18.53 -13.88
CA ILE A 434 -9.09 18.19 -14.81
C ILE A 434 -7.80 18.36 -14.02
N ALA A 435 -6.94 17.33 -14.04
CA ALA A 435 -5.69 17.34 -13.30
C ALA A 435 -4.55 16.73 -14.11
N ARG A 436 -3.37 17.34 -13.98
CA ARG A 436 -2.10 16.81 -14.45
C ARG A 436 -1.22 16.45 -13.25
N GLY A 437 -0.68 15.25 -13.26
CA GLY A 437 0.33 14.78 -12.33
C GLY A 437 1.46 14.08 -13.06
N TYR A 438 2.47 13.65 -12.32
CA TYR A 438 3.60 12.91 -12.88
C TYR A 438 4.21 11.95 -11.83
N ARG A 439 4.97 10.98 -12.29
CA ARG A 439 5.95 10.23 -11.50
C ARG A 439 7.33 10.54 -12.06
N GLY A 440 8.27 10.89 -11.17
CA GLY A 440 9.63 11.26 -11.53
C GLY A 440 10.39 10.14 -12.23
N PRO A 441 11.55 10.45 -12.84
CA PRO A 441 12.37 9.47 -13.53
C PRO A 441 12.89 8.43 -12.51
N SER A 442 13.12 7.22 -12.97
CA SER A 442 13.46 6.09 -12.11
C SER A 442 14.67 5.32 -12.65
N ILE A 443 15.40 4.66 -11.74
CA ILE A 443 16.54 3.81 -12.06
C ILE A 443 16.26 2.42 -11.46
N GLN A 444 16.35 1.38 -12.26
CA GLN A 444 16.36 0.00 -11.81
C GLN A 444 17.82 -0.46 -11.71
N GLY A 445 18.27 -0.70 -10.48
CA GLY A 445 19.66 -0.96 -10.16
C GLY A 445 19.99 -2.41 -9.81
N ARG A 446 19.01 -3.34 -9.87
CA ARG A 446 19.23 -4.74 -9.50
C ARG A 446 20.16 -5.44 -10.47
N ILE A 447 21.41 -5.66 -10.03
CA ILE A 447 22.46 -6.31 -10.81
C ILE A 447 22.77 -7.73 -10.34
N ALA A 448 21.92 -8.33 -9.49
CA ALA A 448 22.14 -9.69 -8.98
C ALA A 448 22.22 -10.75 -10.11
N SER A 449 21.42 -10.57 -11.17
CA SER A 449 21.34 -11.52 -12.31
C SER A 449 21.75 -10.91 -13.64
N SER A 450 22.11 -9.63 -13.71
CA SER A 450 22.45 -8.94 -14.96
C SER A 450 23.49 -7.85 -14.72
N ASP A 451 24.22 -7.45 -15.77
CA ASP A 451 25.16 -6.32 -15.76
C ASP A 451 24.53 -5.08 -16.43
N ILE A 452 23.21 -4.92 -16.30
CA ILE A 452 22.48 -3.85 -16.99
C ILE A 452 21.64 -3.08 -15.97
N LEU A 453 21.93 -1.78 -15.83
CA LEU A 453 21.03 -0.83 -15.18
C LEU A 453 20.09 -0.25 -16.22
N THR A 454 18.80 -0.21 -15.91
CA THR A 454 17.79 0.41 -16.79
C THR A 454 17.22 1.65 -16.14
N THR A 455 16.85 2.64 -16.95
CA THR A 455 16.21 3.88 -16.51
C THR A 455 14.87 4.03 -17.21
N ALA A 456 13.97 4.75 -16.59
CA ALA A 456 12.76 5.24 -17.23
C ALA A 456 12.66 6.75 -17.04
N ASP A 457 12.20 7.41 -18.11
CA ASP A 457 11.85 8.82 -18.11
C ASP A 457 10.59 9.06 -17.26
N SER A 458 10.34 10.29 -16.87
CA SER A 458 9.13 10.65 -16.14
C SER A 458 7.87 10.27 -16.88
N GLU A 459 6.91 9.63 -16.21
CA GLU A 459 5.56 9.46 -16.75
C GLU A 459 4.69 10.66 -16.39
N THR A 460 3.84 11.07 -17.31
CA THR A 460 2.88 12.16 -17.06
C THR A 460 1.45 11.72 -17.32
N ILE A 461 0.53 12.12 -16.47
CA ILE A 461 -0.88 11.77 -16.54
C ILE A 461 -1.74 13.04 -16.66
N ILE A 462 -2.76 12.96 -17.52
CA ILE A 462 -3.88 13.90 -17.52
C ILE A 462 -5.16 13.13 -17.27
N SER A 463 -5.90 13.53 -16.24
CA SER A 463 -7.17 12.94 -15.82
C SER A 463 -8.32 13.94 -15.96
N TYR A 464 -9.47 13.44 -16.43
CA TYR A 464 -10.73 14.13 -16.50
C TYR A 464 -11.74 13.39 -15.64
N GLU A 465 -12.42 14.10 -14.76
CA GLU A 465 -13.38 13.54 -13.82
C GLU A 465 -14.65 14.38 -13.80
N ILE A 466 -15.80 13.69 -13.69
CA ILE A 466 -17.10 14.32 -13.45
C ILE A 466 -17.87 13.46 -12.46
N GLY A 467 -18.62 14.09 -11.57
CA GLY A 467 -19.40 13.31 -10.62
C GLY A 467 -20.57 14.08 -10.01
N ILE A 468 -21.38 13.32 -9.32
CA ILE A 468 -22.53 13.81 -8.56
C ILE A 468 -22.43 13.28 -7.13
N LYS A 469 -22.70 14.13 -6.16
CA LYS A 469 -22.88 13.78 -4.75
C LYS A 469 -24.31 14.14 -4.35
N ALA A 470 -25.01 13.17 -3.78
CA ALA A 470 -26.39 13.35 -3.37
C ALA A 470 -26.63 12.80 -1.96
N ALA A 471 -27.52 13.45 -1.22
CA ALA A 471 -27.99 12.98 0.07
C ALA A 471 -29.48 13.27 0.24
N THR A 472 -30.17 12.47 1.03
CA THR A 472 -31.53 12.81 1.44
C THR A 472 -31.53 13.96 2.46
N PRO A 473 -32.61 14.74 2.64
CA PRO A 473 -32.68 15.84 3.60
C PRO A 473 -32.38 15.42 5.04
N ASP A 474 -32.71 14.19 5.41
CA ASP A 474 -32.45 13.58 6.73
C ASP A 474 -31.06 12.91 6.83
N ASN A 475 -30.26 12.97 5.77
CA ASN A 475 -28.95 12.32 5.63
C ASN A 475 -28.96 10.77 5.85
N ARG A 476 -30.11 10.13 5.77
CA ARG A 476 -30.21 8.68 5.89
C ARG A 476 -29.65 7.94 4.68
N PHE A 477 -29.64 8.58 3.52
CA PHE A 477 -29.07 8.02 2.30
C PHE A 477 -28.11 9.04 1.68
N ARG A 478 -26.90 8.58 1.37
CA ARG A 478 -25.90 9.34 0.64
C ARG A 478 -25.35 8.48 -0.49
N ALA A 479 -25.12 9.08 -1.63
CA ALA A 479 -24.53 8.41 -2.77
C ALA A 479 -23.63 9.36 -3.55
N ASP A 480 -22.46 8.85 -3.95
CA ASP A 480 -21.48 9.52 -4.78
C ASP A 480 -21.25 8.68 -6.03
N LEU A 481 -21.33 9.28 -7.20
CA LEU A 481 -21.02 8.66 -8.48
C LEU A 481 -19.98 9.50 -9.19
N THR A 482 -18.88 8.88 -9.61
CA THR A 482 -17.80 9.52 -10.35
C THR A 482 -17.50 8.72 -11.61
N ALA A 483 -17.42 9.40 -12.76
CA ALA A 483 -16.85 8.86 -13.97
C ALA A 483 -15.51 9.53 -14.25
N TYR A 484 -14.52 8.77 -14.71
CA TYR A 484 -13.19 9.29 -15.00
C TYR A 484 -12.61 8.67 -16.28
N THR A 485 -11.70 9.42 -16.88
CA THR A 485 -10.80 8.91 -17.91
C THR A 485 -9.44 9.59 -17.74
N TYR A 486 -8.37 8.82 -17.95
CA TYR A 486 -7.03 9.36 -17.93
C TYR A 486 -6.19 8.82 -19.09
N ARG A 487 -5.20 9.60 -19.46
CA ARG A 487 -4.13 9.23 -20.39
C ARG A 487 -2.80 9.45 -19.69
N ILE A 488 -1.92 8.48 -19.82
CA ILE A 488 -0.54 8.55 -19.37
C ILE A 488 0.33 8.56 -20.63
N ASP A 489 1.21 9.52 -20.72
CA ASP A 489 2.29 9.55 -21.70
C ASP A 489 3.55 9.05 -20.97
N ASP A 490 4.30 8.17 -21.64
CA ASP A 490 5.50 7.50 -21.17
C ASP A 490 5.32 6.71 -19.85
N PRO A 491 4.22 5.91 -19.67
CA PRO A 491 4.01 5.16 -18.45
C PRO A 491 5.21 4.25 -18.15
N GLN A 492 5.69 4.31 -16.90
CA GLN A 492 6.78 3.47 -16.41
C GLN A 492 6.24 2.11 -16.00
N PHE A 493 6.78 1.06 -16.59
CA PHE A 493 6.50 -0.31 -16.19
C PHE A 493 7.79 -1.05 -15.86
N THR A 494 7.68 -2.04 -14.98
CA THR A 494 8.76 -2.99 -14.72
C THR A 494 8.42 -4.32 -15.36
N ALA A 495 9.19 -4.70 -16.36
CA ALA A 495 9.12 -6.02 -16.95
C ALA A 495 9.91 -6.99 -16.05
N ILE A 496 9.17 -7.85 -15.35
CA ILE A 496 9.70 -8.81 -14.40
C ILE A 496 9.60 -10.20 -15.00
N GLY A 497 10.61 -11.05 -14.75
CA GLY A 497 10.56 -12.47 -15.06
C GLY A 497 11.30 -12.84 -16.37
N GLY A 498 10.80 -13.88 -17.02
CA GLY A 498 11.48 -14.53 -18.13
C GLY A 498 12.62 -15.45 -17.67
N GLN A 499 13.27 -16.13 -18.61
CA GLN A 499 14.30 -17.16 -18.35
C GLN A 499 15.49 -16.68 -17.50
N GLY A 500 15.74 -15.37 -17.41
CA GLY A 500 16.85 -14.79 -16.67
C GLY A 500 16.45 -14.09 -15.38
N ASN A 501 15.19 -14.11 -14.98
CA ASN A 501 14.67 -13.34 -13.84
C ASN A 501 15.12 -11.86 -13.87
N PHE A 502 14.95 -11.23 -15.02
CA PHE A 502 15.35 -9.84 -15.21
C PHE A 502 14.28 -8.88 -14.71
N ASN A 503 14.73 -7.86 -14.02
CA ASN A 503 13.97 -6.64 -13.79
C ASN A 503 14.43 -5.58 -14.79
N GLN A 504 13.54 -5.13 -15.64
CA GLN A 504 13.81 -4.07 -16.60
C GLN A 504 12.77 -2.97 -16.45
N LEU A 505 13.24 -1.78 -16.16
CA LEU A 505 12.39 -0.59 -16.15
C LEU A 505 12.26 -0.08 -17.60
N ILE A 506 11.04 0.17 -18.05
CA ILE A 506 10.71 0.54 -19.41
C ILE A 506 9.63 1.63 -19.42
N ASN A 507 9.64 2.51 -20.42
CA ASN A 507 8.51 3.38 -20.73
C ASN A 507 7.75 2.82 -21.94
N ALA A 508 6.43 2.67 -21.82
CA ALA A 508 5.57 2.48 -22.98
C ALA A 508 5.20 3.85 -23.57
N ARG A 509 4.78 3.90 -24.83
CA ARG A 509 4.36 5.17 -25.46
C ARG A 509 3.16 5.79 -24.76
N ARG A 510 2.18 4.96 -24.35
CA ARG A 510 0.94 5.46 -23.75
C ARG A 510 0.25 4.39 -22.91
N GLY A 511 -0.36 4.89 -21.80
CA GLY A 511 -1.34 4.17 -21.00
C GLY A 511 -2.69 4.88 -21.03
N ILE A 512 -3.79 4.13 -21.01
CA ILE A 512 -5.15 4.66 -20.98
C ILE A 512 -5.91 3.97 -19.85
N GLY A 513 -6.64 4.76 -19.07
CA GLY A 513 -7.59 4.27 -18.10
C GLY A 513 -8.91 5.02 -18.15
N ARG A 514 -10.00 4.33 -17.84
CA ARG A 514 -11.33 4.91 -17.70
C ARG A 514 -12.18 4.05 -16.80
N GLY A 515 -13.11 4.66 -16.11
CA GLY A 515 -13.97 3.91 -15.21
C GLY A 515 -15.08 4.73 -14.57
N VAL A 516 -15.81 4.01 -13.72
CA VAL A 516 -16.91 4.56 -12.94
C VAL A 516 -16.75 4.06 -11.50
N GLU A 517 -16.95 4.93 -10.54
CA GLU A 517 -16.94 4.65 -9.11
C GLU A 517 -18.26 5.07 -8.50
N PHE A 518 -18.87 4.17 -7.76
CA PHE A 518 -20.09 4.43 -6.99
C PHE A 518 -19.83 4.10 -5.53
N GLU A 519 -20.16 5.03 -4.64
CA GLU A 519 -20.11 4.83 -3.19
C GLU A 519 -21.45 5.24 -2.59
N ALA A 520 -21.97 4.45 -1.65
CA ALA A 520 -23.23 4.76 -0.98
C ALA A 520 -23.17 4.42 0.51
N SER A 521 -23.92 5.19 1.30
CA SER A 521 -24.23 4.88 2.68
C SER A 521 -25.72 5.04 2.95
N ALA A 522 -26.27 4.14 3.76
CA ALA A 522 -27.70 4.11 4.06
C ALA A 522 -27.94 3.73 5.53
N ASN A 523 -28.85 4.46 6.18
CA ASN A 523 -29.40 4.15 7.50
C ASN A 523 -30.92 3.87 7.37
N PRO A 524 -31.33 2.74 6.74
CA PRO A 524 -32.73 2.51 6.37
C PRO A 524 -33.65 2.31 7.58
N LEU A 525 -33.09 1.79 8.66
CA LEU A 525 -33.80 1.52 9.93
C LEU A 525 -32.95 2.02 11.10
N PRO A 526 -33.57 2.33 12.26
CA PRO A 526 -32.81 2.61 13.48
C PRO A 526 -31.81 1.47 13.80
N GLY A 527 -30.57 1.82 14.07
CA GLY A 527 -29.50 0.89 14.37
C GLY A 527 -28.88 0.17 13.16
N LEU A 528 -29.46 0.22 11.96
CA LEU A 528 -28.87 -0.40 10.76
C LEU A 528 -28.12 0.63 9.91
N MET A 529 -26.84 0.40 9.71
CA MET A 529 -25.99 1.15 8.80
C MET A 529 -25.43 0.22 7.71
N LEU A 530 -25.60 0.63 6.47
CA LEU A 530 -25.05 -0.05 5.29
C LEU A 530 -24.09 0.93 4.60
N THR A 531 -22.90 0.48 4.24
CA THR A 531 -21.97 1.25 3.40
C THR A 531 -21.40 0.32 2.35
N GLY A 532 -21.28 0.80 1.12
CA GLY A 532 -20.71 -0.01 0.07
C GLY A 532 -20.22 0.82 -1.09
N GLY A 533 -19.43 0.20 -1.92
CA GLY A 533 -18.91 0.80 -3.12
C GLY A 533 -18.62 -0.21 -4.20
N VAL A 534 -18.72 0.27 -5.42
CA VAL A 534 -18.41 -0.51 -6.63
C VAL A 534 -17.56 0.36 -7.54
N SER A 535 -16.49 -0.19 -8.07
CA SER A 535 -15.71 0.46 -9.12
C SER A 535 -15.55 -0.46 -10.33
N TYR A 536 -15.74 0.13 -11.49
CA TYR A 536 -15.35 -0.43 -12.78
C TYR A 536 -14.12 0.30 -13.28
N ASN A 537 -13.08 -0.42 -13.64
CA ASN A 537 -11.81 0.14 -14.08
C ASN A 537 -11.32 -0.59 -15.33
N PHE A 538 -11.17 0.14 -16.43
CA PHE A 538 -10.60 -0.35 -17.67
C PHE A 538 -9.24 0.31 -17.88
N THR A 539 -8.19 -0.50 -18.04
CA THR A 539 -6.84 -0.04 -18.38
C THR A 539 -6.34 -0.69 -19.65
N ARG A 540 -5.44 -0.02 -20.37
CA ARG A 540 -4.84 -0.53 -21.59
C ARG A 540 -3.47 0.08 -21.86
N ILE A 541 -2.48 -0.76 -22.15
CA ILE A 541 -1.19 -0.38 -22.75
C ILE A 541 -1.41 -0.10 -24.24
N SER A 542 -0.92 1.02 -24.72
CA SER A 542 -1.04 1.42 -26.15
C SER A 542 0.34 1.71 -26.70
N ASP A 543 1.04 0.67 -27.07
CA ASP A 543 2.37 0.71 -27.69
C ASP A 543 2.57 -0.50 -28.62
N PRO A 544 2.44 -0.31 -29.95
CA PRO A 544 2.56 -1.42 -30.91
C PRO A 544 3.93 -2.09 -30.94
N ASP A 545 4.97 -1.40 -30.48
CA ASP A 545 6.36 -1.87 -30.55
C ASP A 545 6.85 -2.44 -29.21
N MET A 546 5.99 -2.44 -28.18
CA MET A 546 6.35 -2.92 -26.85
C MET A 546 6.44 -4.45 -26.81
N LEU A 547 7.63 -4.94 -26.56
CA LEU A 547 7.96 -6.37 -26.45
C LEU A 547 8.61 -6.64 -25.10
N VAL A 548 8.10 -7.62 -24.36
CA VAL A 548 8.63 -8.00 -23.04
C VAL A 548 9.03 -9.48 -22.99
N ALA A 549 9.89 -9.83 -22.06
CA ALA A 549 10.14 -11.23 -21.72
C ALA A 549 8.85 -11.86 -21.16
N PHE A 550 8.67 -13.14 -21.36
CA PHE A 550 7.58 -13.90 -20.76
C PHE A 550 8.14 -15.08 -19.98
N CYS A 551 7.29 -15.78 -19.22
CA CYS A 551 7.65 -16.83 -18.30
C CYS A 551 8.74 -17.78 -18.79
N GLY A 552 9.67 -18.11 -17.90
CA GLY A 552 10.64 -19.19 -18.07
C GLY A 552 10.06 -20.55 -17.70
N ALA A 553 9.05 -20.57 -16.82
CA ALA A 553 8.27 -21.77 -16.48
C ALA A 553 7.36 -22.19 -17.66
N ALA A 554 6.84 -23.41 -17.60
CA ALA A 554 5.91 -23.94 -18.60
C ALA A 554 4.53 -23.27 -18.49
N CYS A 555 4.35 -22.10 -19.05
CA CYS A 555 3.10 -21.33 -19.03
C CYS A 555 2.46 -21.20 -20.42
N THR A 556 1.19 -20.83 -20.44
CA THR A 556 0.36 -20.63 -21.63
C THR A 556 0.23 -19.12 -21.92
N VAL A 557 1.18 -18.58 -22.70
CA VAL A 557 1.15 -17.18 -23.13
C VAL A 557 0.06 -16.98 -24.17
N ARG A 558 -0.77 -15.96 -23.99
CA ARG A 558 -1.87 -15.58 -24.88
C ARG A 558 -1.48 -14.46 -25.85
N ASP A 559 -0.48 -13.69 -25.50
CA ASP A 559 0.03 -12.61 -26.35
C ASP A 559 0.67 -13.16 -27.63
N PRO A 560 0.66 -12.40 -28.73
CA PRO A 560 1.43 -12.72 -29.90
C PRO A 560 2.92 -12.80 -29.57
N ILE A 561 3.57 -13.87 -29.99
CA ILE A 561 5.01 -14.07 -29.76
C ILE A 561 5.77 -13.64 -31.02
N VAL A 562 6.79 -12.80 -30.81
CA VAL A 562 7.65 -12.23 -31.85
C VAL A 562 9.08 -12.69 -31.61
N ASP A 563 9.74 -13.16 -32.68
CA ASP A 563 11.15 -13.52 -32.66
C ASP A 563 12.02 -12.25 -32.82
N VAL A 564 12.89 -11.99 -31.86
CA VAL A 564 13.84 -10.87 -31.86
C VAL A 564 15.26 -11.45 -31.81
N GLY A 565 15.87 -11.63 -32.99
CA GLY A 565 17.14 -12.33 -33.12
C GLY A 565 17.01 -13.79 -32.63
N THR A 566 17.73 -14.15 -31.58
CA THR A 566 17.68 -15.49 -30.95
C THR A 566 16.72 -15.59 -29.81
N THR A 567 16.02 -14.51 -29.42
CA THR A 567 15.10 -14.49 -28.28
C THR A 567 13.66 -14.34 -28.76
N ARG A 568 12.74 -14.89 -27.97
CA ARG A 568 11.28 -14.73 -28.15
C ARG A 568 10.74 -13.72 -27.16
N ARG A 569 9.83 -12.88 -27.60
CA ARG A 569 9.20 -11.82 -26.79
C ARG A 569 7.69 -11.82 -26.97
N ALA A 570 6.96 -11.43 -25.91
CA ALA A 570 5.53 -11.21 -25.98
C ALA A 570 5.23 -9.77 -26.40
N ALA A 571 4.34 -9.59 -27.38
CA ALA A 571 3.85 -8.28 -27.82
C ALA A 571 2.63 -7.88 -27.00
N ILE A 572 2.81 -6.94 -26.06
CA ILE A 572 1.81 -6.62 -25.02
C ILE A 572 0.90 -5.44 -25.36
N ASN A 573 0.91 -4.98 -26.60
CA ASN A 573 0.03 -3.89 -27.03
C ASN A 573 -1.45 -4.29 -26.89
N GLY A 574 -2.18 -3.57 -26.08
CA GLY A 574 -3.59 -3.84 -25.83
C GLY A 574 -3.86 -4.48 -24.47
N ASN A 575 -2.86 -5.01 -23.79
CA ASN A 575 -2.99 -5.63 -22.48
C ASN A 575 -3.46 -4.63 -21.43
N PRO A 576 -4.23 -5.07 -20.42
CA PRO A 576 -4.49 -4.27 -19.24
C PRO A 576 -3.18 -4.00 -18.47
N PHE A 577 -3.19 -3.02 -17.58
CA PHE A 577 -2.11 -2.85 -16.61
C PHE A 577 -2.09 -4.06 -15.66
N PRO A 578 -0.91 -4.48 -15.21
CA PRO A 578 -0.83 -5.53 -14.20
C PRO A 578 -1.45 -5.09 -12.87
N GLN A 579 -1.97 -6.04 -12.09
CA GLN A 579 -2.60 -5.80 -10.79
C GLN A 579 -3.79 -4.82 -10.85
N ALA A 580 -4.53 -4.81 -11.97
CA ALA A 580 -5.61 -3.89 -12.25
C ALA A 580 -6.97 -4.61 -12.44
N PRO A 581 -7.63 -5.07 -11.36
CA PRO A 581 -8.93 -5.72 -11.45
C PRO A 581 -9.95 -4.77 -12.09
N ARG A 582 -10.78 -5.32 -13.00
CA ARG A 582 -11.84 -4.54 -13.66
C ARG A 582 -12.96 -4.15 -12.71
N TRP A 583 -13.30 -5.02 -11.79
CA TRP A 583 -14.33 -4.78 -10.79
C TRP A 583 -13.75 -4.94 -9.39
N LEU A 584 -13.98 -3.94 -8.56
CA LEU A 584 -13.79 -4.00 -7.11
C LEU A 584 -15.10 -3.59 -6.45
N MET A 585 -15.58 -4.40 -5.52
CA MET A 585 -16.80 -4.18 -4.78
C MET A 585 -16.53 -4.36 -3.29
N ASN A 586 -17.13 -3.51 -2.47
CA ASN A 586 -17.14 -3.69 -1.02
C ASN A 586 -18.51 -3.42 -0.44
N LEU A 587 -18.80 -4.08 0.66
CA LEU A 587 -20.02 -3.91 1.42
C LEU A 587 -19.71 -4.04 2.91
N THR A 588 -20.17 -3.11 3.72
CA THR A 588 -20.18 -3.23 5.18
C THR A 588 -21.62 -3.06 5.66
N ALA A 589 -22.07 -3.95 6.50
CA ALA A 589 -23.35 -3.86 7.19
C ALA A 589 -23.11 -3.89 8.70
N SER A 590 -23.71 -2.99 9.45
CA SER A 590 -23.65 -2.91 10.90
C SER A 590 -25.04 -2.71 11.45
N TYR A 591 -25.42 -3.55 12.40
CA TYR A 591 -26.70 -3.43 13.11
C TYR A 591 -26.45 -3.36 14.62
N THR A 592 -27.03 -2.37 15.28
CA THR A 592 -26.95 -2.16 16.72
C THR A 592 -28.35 -2.17 17.30
N HIS A 593 -28.58 -3.01 18.30
CA HIS A 593 -29.84 -3.12 19.05
C HIS A 593 -29.62 -2.71 20.49
N GLU A 594 -30.36 -1.71 20.94
CA GLU A 594 -30.31 -1.26 22.33
C GLU A 594 -31.20 -2.15 23.21
N LEU A 595 -30.64 -2.63 24.33
CA LEU A 595 -31.31 -3.47 25.30
C LEU A 595 -31.94 -2.63 26.43
N ALA A 596 -32.87 -3.22 27.12
CA ALA A 596 -33.39 -2.63 28.36
C ALA A 596 -32.22 -2.38 29.33
N GLY A 597 -32.05 -1.13 29.80
CA GLY A 597 -30.90 -0.74 30.63
C GLY A 597 -29.76 -0.07 29.88
N GLY A 598 -29.92 0.20 28.56
CA GLY A 598 -29.02 1.05 27.78
C GLY A 598 -27.79 0.34 27.21
N SER A 599 -27.55 -0.94 27.53
CA SER A 599 -26.49 -1.70 26.87
C SER A 599 -26.90 -2.07 25.43
N LYS A 600 -25.91 -2.37 24.58
CA LYS A 600 -26.15 -2.58 23.16
C LYS A 600 -25.60 -3.94 22.72
N LEU A 601 -26.38 -4.67 21.91
CA LEU A 601 -25.87 -5.78 21.10
C LEU A 601 -25.64 -5.29 19.70
N TYR A 602 -24.54 -5.70 19.08
CA TYR A 602 -24.26 -5.33 17.70
C TYR A 602 -23.71 -6.49 16.88
N ALA A 603 -23.98 -6.43 15.58
CA ALA A 603 -23.39 -7.30 14.57
C ALA A 603 -22.85 -6.44 13.44
N GLN A 604 -21.65 -6.74 12.97
CA GLN A 604 -21.03 -6.09 11.84
C GLN A 604 -20.46 -7.16 10.90
N THR A 605 -20.56 -6.92 9.60
CA THR A 605 -19.91 -7.73 8.57
C THR A 605 -19.38 -6.83 7.47
N ASP A 606 -18.24 -7.22 6.88
CA ASP A 606 -17.60 -6.52 5.78
C ASP A 606 -17.13 -7.52 4.72
N TRP A 607 -17.34 -7.18 3.46
CA TRP A 607 -17.07 -8.03 2.31
C TRP A 607 -16.35 -7.27 1.22
N VAL A 608 -15.44 -7.96 0.55
CA VAL A 608 -14.74 -7.48 -0.66
C VAL A 608 -14.88 -8.53 -1.74
N ALA A 609 -15.19 -8.08 -2.95
CA ALA A 609 -15.17 -8.90 -4.15
C ALA A 609 -14.35 -8.21 -5.23
N GLN A 610 -13.53 -8.96 -5.95
CA GLN A 610 -12.76 -8.47 -7.09
C GLN A 610 -12.84 -9.43 -8.27
N SER A 611 -12.83 -8.88 -9.48
CA SER A 611 -12.71 -9.68 -10.70
C SER A 611 -11.27 -10.16 -10.91
N ASP A 612 -11.10 -11.05 -11.86
CA ASP A 612 -9.80 -11.49 -12.36
C ASP A 612 -8.94 -10.35 -12.93
N PHE A 613 -7.63 -10.51 -12.89
CA PHE A 613 -6.64 -9.60 -13.44
C PHE A 613 -5.29 -10.28 -13.70
N ASN A 614 -4.46 -9.69 -14.56
CA ASN A 614 -3.09 -10.13 -14.83
C ASN A 614 -2.13 -9.72 -13.72
N ILE A 615 -1.22 -10.61 -13.35
CA ILE A 615 -0.11 -10.32 -12.43
C ILE A 615 1.02 -9.59 -13.16
N PHE A 616 1.37 -10.02 -14.39
CA PHE A 616 2.49 -9.51 -15.17
C PHE A 616 2.04 -8.64 -16.34
N LEU A 617 2.99 -8.03 -17.06
CA LEU A 617 2.72 -7.23 -18.26
C LEU A 617 2.24 -8.08 -19.43
N TYR A 618 2.79 -9.29 -19.59
CA TYR A 618 2.32 -10.25 -20.59
C TYR A 618 1.10 -11.02 -20.06
N ASP A 619 0.26 -11.48 -20.96
CA ASP A 619 -0.92 -12.27 -20.67
C ASP A 619 -0.61 -13.76 -20.74
N ALA A 620 -0.71 -14.47 -19.60
CA ALA A 620 -0.60 -15.92 -19.51
C ALA A 620 -1.66 -16.48 -18.57
N THR A 621 -2.24 -17.62 -18.97
CA THR A 621 -3.38 -18.22 -18.27
C THR A 621 -3.12 -18.44 -16.78
N GLU A 622 -1.95 -18.94 -16.45
CA GLU A 622 -1.54 -19.31 -15.08
C GLU A 622 -1.40 -18.10 -14.16
N PHE A 623 -1.06 -16.95 -14.73
CA PHE A 623 -0.75 -15.71 -14.00
C PHE A 623 -1.91 -14.71 -13.98
N HIS A 624 -3.12 -15.20 -14.16
CA HIS A 624 -4.34 -14.49 -13.80
C HIS A 624 -4.73 -14.80 -12.36
N VAL A 625 -4.82 -13.78 -11.51
CA VAL A 625 -5.53 -13.90 -10.24
C VAL A 625 -7.01 -14.12 -10.55
N GLY A 626 -7.62 -15.13 -9.95
CA GLY A 626 -9.05 -15.40 -10.13
C GLY A 626 -9.95 -14.36 -9.46
N THR A 627 -11.26 -14.55 -9.60
CA THR A 627 -12.23 -13.77 -8.84
C THR A 627 -12.12 -14.11 -7.36
N ASN A 628 -11.87 -13.11 -6.51
CA ASN A 628 -11.74 -13.28 -5.08
C ASN A 628 -12.97 -12.72 -4.36
N PHE A 629 -13.41 -13.44 -3.33
CA PHE A 629 -14.49 -13.02 -2.44
C PHE A 629 -14.08 -13.30 -1.00
N GLU A 630 -13.92 -12.26 -0.21
CA GLU A 630 -13.46 -12.37 1.17
C GLU A 630 -14.26 -11.45 2.08
N GLY A 631 -14.52 -11.91 3.28
CA GLY A 631 -15.23 -11.11 4.26
C GLY A 631 -14.89 -11.45 5.70
N GLY A 632 -15.38 -10.61 6.59
CA GLY A 632 -15.28 -10.78 8.03
C GLY A 632 -16.59 -10.46 8.72
N ALA A 633 -16.67 -10.87 9.97
CA ALA A 633 -17.79 -10.57 10.84
C ALA A 633 -17.30 -10.27 12.27
N ARG A 634 -18.06 -9.42 12.98
CA ARG A 634 -17.89 -9.13 14.41
C ARG A 634 -19.25 -9.09 15.08
N LEU A 635 -19.36 -9.74 16.22
CA LEU A 635 -20.54 -9.74 17.08
C LEU A 635 -20.11 -9.28 18.46
N GLY A 636 -20.82 -8.36 19.08
CA GLY A 636 -20.40 -7.83 20.36
C GLY A 636 -21.51 -7.26 21.21
N TRP A 637 -21.14 -6.98 22.46
CA TRP A 637 -21.94 -6.31 23.47
C TRP A 637 -21.18 -5.10 23.99
N ARG A 638 -21.88 -3.97 24.10
CA ARG A 638 -21.38 -2.74 24.71
C ARG A 638 -22.13 -2.41 25.99
N SER A 639 -21.39 -1.91 26.97
CA SER A 639 -21.95 -1.38 28.19
C SER A 639 -22.83 -0.15 27.93
N PRO A 640 -23.72 0.23 28.88
CA PRO A 640 -24.58 1.41 28.71
C PRO A 640 -23.83 2.74 28.47
N SER A 641 -22.63 2.87 29.03
CA SER A 641 -21.77 4.04 28.84
C SER A 641 -20.88 3.98 27.60
N ASP A 642 -20.97 2.91 26.78
CA ASP A 642 -20.05 2.56 25.71
C ASP A 642 -18.57 2.41 26.17
N GLY A 643 -18.33 2.43 27.50
CA GLY A 643 -16.97 2.34 28.07
C GLY A 643 -16.35 0.94 28.02
N VAL A 644 -17.15 -0.12 27.80
CA VAL A 644 -16.68 -1.52 27.66
C VAL A 644 -17.36 -2.15 26.46
N ASP A 645 -16.58 -2.75 25.56
CA ASP A 645 -17.02 -3.53 24.40
C ASP A 645 -16.41 -4.93 24.46
N VAL A 646 -17.22 -5.98 24.47
CA VAL A 646 -16.79 -7.39 24.44
C VAL A 646 -17.31 -8.00 23.15
N PHE A 647 -16.42 -8.63 22.38
CA PHE A 647 -16.78 -9.11 21.04
C PHE A 647 -16.07 -10.41 20.63
N ALA A 648 -16.69 -11.10 19.69
CA ALA A 648 -16.08 -12.16 18.90
C ALA A 648 -15.96 -11.68 17.44
N PHE A 649 -14.94 -12.18 16.74
CA PHE A 649 -14.71 -11.83 15.33
C PHE A 649 -14.28 -13.04 14.51
N ALA A 650 -14.46 -12.94 13.19
CA ALA A 650 -13.89 -13.84 12.20
C ALA A 650 -13.40 -13.02 11.01
N ARG A 651 -12.15 -13.26 10.54
CA ARG A 651 -11.59 -12.70 9.30
C ARG A 651 -11.40 -13.82 8.29
N ASN A 652 -11.53 -13.52 6.99
CA ASN A 652 -11.62 -14.54 5.94
C ASN A 652 -12.62 -15.65 6.34
N ILE A 653 -13.86 -15.27 6.68
CA ILE A 653 -14.85 -16.16 7.31
C ILE A 653 -15.19 -17.37 6.44
N THR A 654 -15.11 -17.25 5.12
CA THR A 654 -15.31 -18.32 4.14
C THR A 654 -14.13 -19.27 4.03
N ASN A 655 -12.97 -18.90 4.61
CA ASN A 655 -11.72 -19.64 4.57
C ASN A 655 -11.21 -19.91 3.15
N GLU A 656 -11.42 -18.96 2.25
CA GLU A 656 -10.96 -19.06 0.86
C GLU A 656 -9.44 -18.97 0.76
N SER A 657 -8.87 -19.75 -0.17
CA SER A 657 -7.46 -19.69 -0.57
C SER A 657 -7.38 -19.01 -1.93
N ASN A 658 -7.06 -17.72 -1.92
CA ASN A 658 -6.98 -16.91 -3.12
C ASN A 658 -5.52 -16.69 -3.51
N VAL A 659 -5.15 -16.98 -4.75
CA VAL A 659 -3.84 -16.57 -5.30
C VAL A 659 -3.81 -15.04 -5.31
N ILE A 660 -2.78 -14.45 -4.71
CA ILE A 660 -2.56 -13.00 -4.65
C ILE A 660 -1.32 -12.56 -5.42
N GLY A 661 -0.49 -13.50 -5.85
CA GLY A 661 0.67 -13.24 -6.69
C GLY A 661 1.37 -14.52 -7.10
N ALA A 662 2.37 -14.41 -7.98
CA ALA A 662 3.10 -15.52 -8.54
C ALA A 662 4.53 -15.15 -8.91
N ILE A 663 5.35 -16.17 -9.19
CA ILE A 663 6.71 -16.09 -9.73
C ILE A 663 6.78 -16.99 -10.96
N ASP A 664 7.42 -16.51 -12.04
CA ASP A 664 7.27 -17.07 -13.39
C ASP A 664 8.55 -17.64 -14.02
N PHE A 665 9.70 -17.59 -13.35
CA PHE A 665 10.96 -17.81 -14.04
C PHE A 665 11.49 -19.24 -14.00
N ASN A 666 11.29 -20.04 -12.93
CA ASN A 666 11.80 -21.41 -12.85
C ASN A 666 10.73 -22.49 -12.70
N ASN A 667 9.58 -22.18 -12.13
CA ASN A 667 8.43 -23.07 -11.98
C ASN A 667 7.14 -22.25 -11.87
N LEU A 668 5.98 -22.92 -11.74
CA LEU A 668 4.68 -22.26 -11.58
C LEU A 668 4.39 -22.01 -10.09
N THR A 669 5.18 -21.14 -9.49
CA THR A 669 5.07 -20.75 -8.08
C THR A 669 3.97 -19.69 -7.89
N ALA A 670 3.20 -19.85 -6.80
CA ALA A 670 2.25 -18.82 -6.36
C ALA A 670 2.30 -18.66 -4.82
N PHE A 671 1.75 -17.52 -4.37
CA PHE A 671 1.47 -17.28 -2.96
C PHE A 671 0.02 -16.83 -2.78
N VAL A 672 -0.52 -17.11 -1.59
CA VAL A 672 -1.95 -16.98 -1.29
C VAL A 672 -2.17 -16.10 -0.07
N ASN A 673 -3.42 -15.65 0.09
CA ASN A 673 -3.86 -14.85 1.24
C ASN A 673 -3.79 -15.63 2.57
N ASP A 674 -3.84 -14.88 3.68
CA ASP A 674 -3.92 -15.42 5.04
C ASP A 674 -5.17 -16.32 5.22
N PRO A 675 -5.10 -17.38 6.05
CA PRO A 675 -6.24 -18.23 6.36
C PRO A 675 -7.30 -17.49 7.19
N ARG A 676 -8.42 -18.16 7.46
CA ARG A 676 -9.41 -17.69 8.41
C ARG A 676 -8.79 -17.56 9.80
N VAL A 677 -9.14 -16.47 10.49
CA VAL A 677 -8.81 -16.24 11.90
C VAL A 677 -10.11 -15.98 12.67
N ILE A 678 -10.42 -16.84 13.63
CA ILE A 678 -11.52 -16.64 14.57
C ILE A 678 -10.93 -16.24 15.91
N GLY A 679 -11.57 -15.28 16.57
CA GLY A 679 -11.08 -14.79 17.84
C GLY A 679 -12.12 -13.99 18.62
N GLY A 680 -11.68 -13.41 19.72
CA GLY A 680 -12.48 -12.51 20.54
C GLY A 680 -11.64 -11.43 21.16
N GLY A 681 -12.30 -10.42 21.71
CA GLY A 681 -11.60 -9.30 22.31
C GLY A 681 -12.45 -8.48 23.26
N VAL A 682 -11.76 -7.56 23.92
CA VAL A 682 -12.35 -6.55 24.78
C VAL A 682 -11.74 -5.20 24.43
N ALA A 683 -12.58 -4.18 24.38
CA ALA A 683 -12.14 -2.79 24.24
C ALA A 683 -12.69 -1.93 25.37
N PHE A 684 -11.90 -0.95 25.76
CA PHE A 684 -12.23 0.01 26.80
C PHE A 684 -12.12 1.42 26.24
N GLN A 685 -13.06 2.28 26.64
CA GLN A 685 -13.02 3.71 26.38
C GLN A 685 -13.31 4.45 27.68
N PHE A 686 -12.47 5.39 28.07
CA PHE A 686 -12.55 6.09 29.35
C PHE A 686 -12.04 7.52 29.27
#